data_824a7ceb671c065344598b1ed7173e50
#
_entry.id   824a7ceb671c065344598b1ed7173e50
#
_cell.length_a   1.000
_cell.length_b   1.000
_cell.length_c   1.000
_cell.angle_alpha   90.00
_cell.angle_beta   90.00
_cell.angle_gamma   90.00
#
_symmetry.space_group_name_H-M   'P 1'
#
loop_
_entity.id
_entity.type
_entity.pdbx_description
1 polymer ?
#
loop_
_entity_poly.entity_id
_entity_poly.type
_entity_poly.pdbx_seq_one_letter_code
_entity_poly.pdbx_strand_id
1 'polypeptide(L)'
;MFNKFRLKQILAEYKKVFIQHQWPNEKYKWEAIQCFQENWDINSPDFAQMLKKSLDQVGNLLTSANNFPAGMITGFAEAAPEEVRSMYMELYDESKDLCERIANFKNRSNELLECYGNGAAQHYQYENAIMTYLWLRYPDKYYIYKFSEVKTVSSELESDYRFKKGAYVDNIRNFMALYDEICAELQQDDELRSLLNSQITSTCYADPELRTLTIDVVFFIFRYWNKEDSTNVPLYAQPQEDDGQQYWFLNANPKMWSMSSMPVGEIQNYTLFNDNGNKRRIFQNFLDAKAGDMVIGYESTPVKQIVAIFRVNAEQDGERIYFEKLEGLSSPIDFATLKACPELEKMEYFSIIQGSLFKLTKDEYEFIIDLIREENPVPTAKKNKDEYSKEKFLDQVYMTETKYDRLVAVLTRKKNIILQGAPGVGKTYAAKRLAYSIMGEKDDDRIEFVQFHQNYSYEDFMMGYKPVEEGFELKYGIFYRFCQKAANHSDKDYFFIIDEINRGNMSKIFGELLMLIEADYRETKTTLAYNGLSFSVPKRLHIIGMMNTADRSLAMIDYALRRRFSFFDMEPGFDSEGFIKYQEAFANDTFNTLIDRIKELNREITNDKSLGKGFCIGHSYFCNTKECTNEWMQDVVDFDILPMLAEYWFDDTDKLQRWENILHGVFQ
;
A
#
# COMPACT_ATOMS: atom_id res chain seq x y z
N MET A 1 17.67 2.39 9.51
CA MET A 1 18.61 1.93 8.44
C MET A 1 17.86 1.81 7.12
N PHE A 2 18.57 1.97 5.98
CA PHE A 2 18.01 1.84 4.63
C PHE A 2 18.98 1.08 3.71
N ASN A 3 18.53 0.70 2.51
CA ASN A 3 19.32 -0.05 1.52
C ASN A 3 20.34 0.86 0.82
N LYS A 4 21.58 0.89 1.33
CA LYS A 4 22.70 1.71 0.77
C LYS A 4 23.08 1.33 -0.65
N PHE A 5 22.93 0.07 -1.06
CA PHE A 5 23.20 -0.35 -2.41
C PHE A 5 22.23 0.29 -3.40
N ARG A 6 20.96 0.36 -3.01
CA ARG A 6 19.91 1.03 -3.78
C ARG A 6 20.19 2.52 -3.93
N LEU A 7 20.60 3.20 -2.86
CA LEU A 7 20.99 4.61 -2.94
C LEU A 7 22.15 4.82 -3.92
N LYS A 8 23.18 3.95 -3.92
CA LYS A 8 24.30 4.04 -4.87
C LYS A 8 23.85 3.91 -6.33
N GLN A 9 22.90 3.04 -6.63
CA GLN A 9 22.33 2.94 -7.98
C GLN A 9 21.62 4.24 -8.39
N ILE A 10 20.84 4.83 -7.48
CA ILE A 10 20.14 6.09 -7.69
C ILE A 10 21.12 7.22 -7.93
N LEU A 11 22.17 7.33 -7.11
CA LEU A 11 23.20 8.36 -7.25
C LEU A 11 23.94 8.27 -8.58
N ALA A 12 24.17 7.06 -9.10
CA ALA A 12 24.79 6.89 -10.41
C ALA A 12 23.93 7.49 -11.54
N GLU A 13 22.62 7.36 -11.49
CA GLU A 13 21.71 7.99 -12.46
C GLU A 13 21.55 9.50 -12.20
N TYR A 14 21.44 9.91 -10.94
CA TYR A 14 21.37 11.33 -10.57
C TYR A 14 22.56 12.13 -11.12
N LYS A 15 23.78 11.62 -10.96
CA LYS A 15 25.01 12.27 -11.46
C LYS A 15 25.00 12.48 -12.98
N LYS A 16 24.44 11.54 -13.76
CA LYS A 16 24.34 11.67 -15.22
C LYS A 16 23.51 12.85 -15.66
N VAL A 17 22.45 13.16 -14.91
CA VAL A 17 21.47 14.20 -15.26
C VAL A 17 21.69 15.50 -14.49
N PHE A 18 22.60 15.54 -13.53
CA PHE A 18 22.75 16.65 -12.59
C PHE A 18 22.98 17.99 -13.30
N ILE A 19 24.01 18.08 -14.16
CA ILE A 19 24.39 19.35 -14.82
C ILE A 19 23.35 19.80 -15.85
N GLN A 20 22.75 18.85 -16.59
CA GLN A 20 21.87 19.19 -17.72
C GLN A 20 20.42 19.38 -17.32
N HIS A 21 19.96 18.73 -16.27
CA HIS A 21 18.56 18.73 -15.88
C HIS A 21 18.32 19.15 -14.43
N GLN A 22 19.01 18.56 -13.43
CA GLN A 22 18.74 18.86 -12.03
C GLN A 22 19.15 20.29 -11.66
N TRP A 23 20.41 20.62 -11.87
CA TRP A 23 20.91 21.94 -11.48
C TRP A 23 20.16 23.11 -12.12
N PRO A 24 19.90 23.17 -13.42
CA PRO A 24 19.17 24.30 -14.00
C PRO A 24 17.77 24.50 -13.43
N ASN A 25 17.10 23.39 -13.02
CA ASN A 25 15.74 23.42 -12.51
C ASN A 25 15.68 23.65 -10.99
N GLU A 26 16.68 23.22 -10.23
CA GLU A 26 16.63 23.14 -8.78
C GLU A 26 17.61 24.08 -8.06
N LYS A 27 18.48 24.78 -8.77
CA LYS A 27 19.48 25.73 -8.18
C LYS A 27 18.85 26.82 -7.32
N TYR A 28 17.58 27.15 -7.54
CA TYR A 28 16.84 28.13 -6.76
C TYR A 28 16.85 27.82 -5.26
N LYS A 29 17.01 26.55 -4.86
CA LYS A 29 17.15 26.16 -3.45
C LYS A 29 18.38 26.79 -2.81
N TRP A 30 19.53 26.74 -3.48
CA TRP A 30 20.78 27.37 -3.01
C TRP A 30 20.72 28.90 -3.10
N GLU A 31 20.04 29.43 -4.12
CA GLU A 31 19.80 30.88 -4.26
C GLU A 31 18.87 31.40 -3.17
N ALA A 32 17.83 30.65 -2.77
CA ALA A 32 16.92 31.01 -1.70
C ALA A 32 17.62 31.08 -0.33
N ILE A 33 18.51 30.12 -0.02
CA ILE A 33 19.32 30.18 1.21
C ILE A 33 20.22 31.40 1.20
N GLN A 34 20.94 31.64 0.10
CA GLN A 34 21.85 32.79 -0.01
C GLN A 34 21.11 34.11 0.23
N CYS A 35 19.95 34.29 -0.43
CA CYS A 35 19.10 35.45 -0.25
C CYS A 35 18.64 35.60 1.22
N PHE A 36 18.19 34.48 1.85
CA PHE A 36 17.74 34.51 3.23
C PHE A 36 18.88 34.89 4.18
N GLN A 37 20.06 34.27 4.06
CA GLN A 37 21.22 34.52 4.92
C GLN A 37 21.74 35.96 4.80
N GLU A 38 21.70 36.56 3.63
CA GLU A 38 22.13 37.92 3.36
C GLU A 38 21.17 38.99 3.93
N ASN A 39 19.89 38.70 4.06
CA ASN A 39 18.87 39.68 4.40
C ASN A 39 18.28 39.47 5.80
N TRP A 40 18.44 38.30 6.42
CA TRP A 40 17.86 38.00 7.70
C TRP A 40 18.57 38.71 8.85
N ASP A 41 17.83 39.58 9.55
CA ASP A 41 18.27 40.25 10.81
C ASP A 41 17.10 40.30 11.78
N ILE A 42 17.11 39.45 12.82
CA ILE A 42 16.07 39.36 13.84
C ILE A 42 15.90 40.70 14.62
N ASN A 43 16.93 41.53 14.67
CA ASN A 43 16.94 42.82 15.36
C ASN A 43 16.56 44.00 14.44
N SER A 44 16.21 43.76 13.18
CA SER A 44 15.84 44.79 12.22
C SER A 44 14.71 45.68 12.81
N PRO A 45 14.85 47.01 12.74
CA PRO A 45 13.79 47.91 13.20
C PRO A 45 12.51 47.80 12.34
N ASP A 46 12.63 47.48 11.08
CA ASP A 46 11.51 47.13 10.20
C ASP A 46 11.53 45.66 9.94
N PHE A 47 10.93 44.89 10.87
CA PHE A 47 10.94 43.45 10.82
C PHE A 47 10.12 42.89 9.64
N ALA A 48 8.98 43.53 9.33
CA ALA A 48 8.12 43.07 8.26
C ALA A 48 8.80 43.19 6.88
N GLN A 49 9.44 44.31 6.61
CA GLN A 49 10.18 44.52 5.36
C GLN A 49 11.41 43.60 5.28
N MET A 50 12.12 43.43 6.38
CA MET A 50 13.25 42.49 6.45
C MET A 50 12.82 41.08 6.14
N LEU A 51 11.75 40.59 6.80
CA LEU A 51 11.21 39.22 6.57
C LEU A 51 10.79 39.04 5.11
N LYS A 52 10.05 39.99 4.54
CA LYS A 52 9.62 39.96 3.15
C LYS A 52 10.82 39.85 2.19
N LYS A 53 11.85 40.65 2.43
CA LYS A 53 13.08 40.61 1.64
C LYS A 53 13.87 39.32 1.79
N SER A 54 13.91 38.75 2.99
CA SER A 54 14.55 37.46 3.27
C SER A 54 13.86 36.30 2.54
N LEU A 55 12.54 36.39 2.29
CA LEU A 55 11.74 35.36 1.65
C LEU A 55 11.52 35.63 0.13
N ASP A 56 12.17 36.62 -0.48
CA ASP A 56 11.92 37.04 -1.87
C ASP A 56 12.26 35.93 -2.89
N GLN A 57 13.27 35.11 -2.64
CA GLN A 57 13.74 34.07 -3.56
C GLN A 57 13.24 32.65 -3.19
N VAL A 58 12.33 32.52 -2.23
CA VAL A 58 11.84 31.18 -1.82
C VAL A 58 10.92 30.52 -2.86
N GLY A 59 10.30 31.30 -3.73
CA GLY A 59 9.50 30.81 -4.85
C GLY A 59 8.53 29.68 -4.45
N ASN A 60 8.57 28.60 -5.22
CA ASN A 60 7.69 27.44 -5.04
C ASN A 60 7.86 26.66 -3.71
N LEU A 61 8.87 26.99 -2.90
CA LEU A 61 9.05 26.35 -1.59
C LEU A 61 8.01 26.81 -0.56
N LEU A 62 7.60 28.10 -0.65
CA LEU A 62 6.66 28.74 0.26
C LEU A 62 5.54 29.51 -0.44
N THR A 63 5.36 29.27 -1.74
CA THR A 63 4.30 29.91 -2.54
C THR A 63 3.86 29.00 -3.66
N SER A 64 2.59 28.67 -3.70
CA SER A 64 1.94 27.97 -4.83
C SER A 64 0.60 28.65 -5.12
N ALA A 65 -0.10 28.25 -6.17
CA ALA A 65 -1.34 28.91 -6.62
C ALA A 65 -2.39 29.07 -5.50
N ASN A 66 -2.43 28.17 -4.53
CA ASN A 66 -3.43 28.17 -3.45
C ASN A 66 -2.82 27.99 -2.03
N ASN A 67 -1.50 28.02 -1.89
CA ASN A 67 -0.80 27.86 -0.61
C ASN A 67 0.28 28.95 -0.47
N PHE A 68 0.04 29.93 0.39
CA PHE A 68 0.84 31.16 0.51
C PHE A 68 1.48 31.36 1.89
N PRO A 69 2.24 30.40 2.42
CA PRO A 69 2.84 30.58 3.74
C PRO A 69 3.73 31.82 3.83
N ALA A 70 4.53 32.12 2.80
CA ALA A 70 5.35 33.32 2.78
C ALA A 70 4.51 34.61 2.77
N GLY A 71 3.47 34.68 1.96
CA GLY A 71 2.57 35.84 1.91
C GLY A 71 1.79 36.02 3.22
N MET A 72 1.33 34.94 3.83
CA MET A 72 0.59 35.00 5.08
C MET A 72 1.45 35.43 6.24
N ILE A 73 2.65 34.86 6.40
CA ILE A 73 3.54 35.23 7.52
C ILE A 73 4.08 36.67 7.38
N THR A 74 4.30 37.14 6.15
CA THR A 74 4.67 38.56 5.93
C THR A 74 3.50 39.49 6.22
N GLY A 75 2.25 39.10 5.84
CA GLY A 75 1.06 39.87 6.25
C GLY A 75 0.84 39.93 7.75
N PHE A 76 1.08 38.84 8.46
CA PHE A 76 1.08 38.85 9.93
C PHE A 76 2.18 39.74 10.48
N ALA A 77 3.39 39.74 9.89
CA ALA A 77 4.48 40.63 10.32
C ALA A 77 4.19 42.09 10.03
N GLU A 78 3.45 42.44 8.98
CA GLU A 78 2.99 43.80 8.72
C GLU A 78 1.95 44.25 9.76
N ALA A 79 1.08 43.36 10.24
CA ALA A 79 0.04 43.65 11.22
C ALA A 79 0.56 43.64 12.68
N ALA A 80 1.43 42.69 13.02
CA ALA A 80 1.92 42.40 14.38
C ALA A 80 3.43 42.04 14.39
N PRO A 81 4.33 42.96 14.03
CA PRO A 81 5.74 42.66 13.78
C PRO A 81 6.46 42.03 14.98
N GLU A 82 6.17 42.50 16.21
CA GLU A 82 6.84 42.00 17.41
C GLU A 82 6.35 40.58 17.80
N GLU A 83 5.10 40.27 17.54
CA GLU A 83 4.58 38.93 17.79
C GLU A 83 5.22 37.92 16.84
N VAL A 84 5.29 38.23 15.54
CA VAL A 84 5.94 37.34 14.54
C VAL A 84 7.45 37.26 14.81
N ARG A 85 8.12 38.37 15.21
CA ARG A 85 9.52 38.35 15.63
C ARG A 85 9.71 37.35 16.80
N SER A 86 8.88 37.44 17.82
CA SER A 86 8.93 36.53 18.97
C SER A 86 8.70 35.08 18.57
N MET A 87 7.83 34.81 17.60
CA MET A 87 7.62 33.46 17.06
C MET A 87 8.89 32.88 16.40
N TYR A 88 9.59 33.68 15.59
CA TYR A 88 10.85 33.27 14.98
C TYR A 88 11.97 33.12 16.01
N MET A 89 12.03 33.99 17.04
CA MET A 89 12.99 33.84 18.14
C MET A 89 12.80 32.49 18.84
N GLU A 90 11.55 32.11 19.11
CA GLU A 90 11.24 30.84 19.76
C GLU A 90 11.51 29.65 18.82
N LEU A 91 11.17 29.76 17.53
CA LEU A 91 11.43 28.72 16.54
C LEU A 91 12.92 28.41 16.38
N TYR A 92 13.75 29.45 16.46
CA TYR A 92 15.21 29.36 16.31
C TYR A 92 15.96 29.11 17.63
N ASP A 93 15.27 29.00 18.75
CA ASP A 93 15.86 28.62 20.03
C ASP A 93 16.14 27.11 20.08
N GLU A 94 17.36 26.74 19.68
CA GLU A 94 17.82 25.35 19.63
C GLU A 94 18.01 24.68 21.00
N SER A 95 17.80 25.39 22.11
CA SER A 95 17.77 24.80 23.46
C SER A 95 16.48 23.99 23.71
N LYS A 96 15.43 24.21 22.92
CA LYS A 96 14.13 23.56 23.03
C LYS A 96 14.01 22.39 22.03
N ASP A 97 13.13 21.41 22.35
CA ASP A 97 12.81 20.29 21.43
C ASP A 97 12.24 20.81 20.10
N LEU A 98 12.66 20.22 19.00
CA LEU A 98 12.24 20.61 17.65
C LEU A 98 10.73 20.54 17.47
N CYS A 99 10.11 19.46 17.92
CA CYS A 99 8.66 19.26 17.75
C CYS A 99 7.85 20.23 18.60
N GLU A 100 8.35 20.59 19.79
CA GLU A 100 7.75 21.61 20.63
C GLU A 100 7.80 22.98 19.95
N ARG A 101 8.94 23.37 19.37
CA ARG A 101 9.09 24.63 18.63
C ARG A 101 8.14 24.73 17.44
N ILE A 102 8.00 23.62 16.68
CA ILE A 102 7.07 23.54 15.54
C ILE A 102 5.62 23.71 16.03
N ALA A 103 5.23 22.99 17.09
CA ALA A 103 3.88 23.05 17.64
C ALA A 103 3.54 24.48 18.15
N ASN A 104 4.47 25.12 18.85
CA ASN A 104 4.29 26.48 19.36
C ASN A 104 4.14 27.49 18.22
N PHE A 105 4.98 27.40 17.18
CA PHE A 105 4.86 28.28 16.01
C PHE A 105 3.50 28.14 15.31
N LYS A 106 3.03 26.91 15.15
CA LYS A 106 1.72 26.59 14.57
C LYS A 106 0.56 27.16 15.41
N ASN A 107 0.60 26.96 16.73
CA ASN A 107 -0.42 27.47 17.65
C ASN A 107 -0.50 29.01 17.62
N ARG A 108 0.65 29.70 17.67
CA ARG A 108 0.68 31.14 17.56
C ARG A 108 0.23 31.66 16.20
N SER A 109 0.45 30.89 15.13
CA SER A 109 -0.07 31.24 13.82
C SER A 109 -1.60 31.16 13.75
N ASN A 110 -2.24 30.25 14.50
CA ASN A 110 -3.70 30.23 14.67
C ASN A 110 -4.19 31.48 15.40
N GLU A 111 -3.52 31.89 16.49
CA GLU A 111 -3.86 33.12 17.25
C GLU A 111 -3.77 34.37 16.34
N LEU A 112 -2.71 34.46 15.53
CA LEU A 112 -2.55 35.56 14.58
C LEU A 112 -3.60 35.52 13.46
N LEU A 113 -4.02 34.34 13.01
CA LEU A 113 -5.09 34.20 12.03
C LEU A 113 -6.42 34.72 12.58
N GLU A 114 -6.75 34.40 13.83
CA GLU A 114 -7.97 34.90 14.48
C GLU A 114 -7.97 36.42 14.62
N CYS A 115 -6.81 37.02 14.98
CA CYS A 115 -6.70 38.45 15.20
C CYS A 115 -6.51 39.28 13.94
N TYR A 116 -5.73 38.82 12.99
CA TYR A 116 -5.24 39.57 11.83
C TYR A 116 -5.47 38.90 10.47
N GLY A 117 -6.18 37.80 10.43
CA GLY A 117 -6.35 37.01 9.21
C GLY A 117 -7.25 37.63 8.12
N ASN A 118 -7.95 38.76 8.41
CA ASN A 118 -8.81 39.50 7.48
C ASN A 118 -9.80 38.62 6.68
N GLY A 119 -10.32 37.56 7.31
CA GLY A 119 -11.22 36.59 6.68
C GLY A 119 -10.50 35.48 5.91
N ALA A 120 -9.17 35.40 5.99
CA ALA A 120 -8.43 34.26 5.45
C ALA A 120 -8.85 32.95 6.13
N ALA A 121 -8.92 31.92 5.33
CA ALA A 121 -9.42 30.62 5.77
C ALA A 121 -8.41 29.85 6.62
N GLN A 122 -7.10 30.03 6.45
CA GLN A 122 -6.04 29.30 7.14
C GLN A 122 -4.73 30.09 7.15
N HIS A 123 -3.86 29.78 8.12
CA HIS A 123 -2.58 30.49 8.28
C HIS A 123 -1.44 29.95 7.41
N TYR A 124 -1.60 28.78 6.75
CA TYR A 124 -0.61 28.08 5.93
C TYR A 124 0.74 27.74 6.60
N GLN A 125 0.88 27.95 7.91
CA GLN A 125 2.11 27.69 8.67
C GLN A 125 2.06 26.27 9.24
N TYR A 126 2.22 25.27 8.38
CA TYR A 126 2.29 23.86 8.75
C TYR A 126 3.74 23.36 8.77
N GLU A 127 3.94 22.09 9.08
CA GLU A 127 5.24 21.48 9.28
C GLU A 127 6.20 21.70 8.08
N ASN A 128 5.69 21.66 6.86
CA ASN A 128 6.46 21.92 5.65
C ASN A 128 7.02 23.36 5.60
N ALA A 129 6.20 24.35 5.87
CA ALA A 129 6.59 25.76 5.87
C ALA A 129 7.56 26.05 7.03
N ILE A 130 7.25 25.56 8.23
CA ILE A 130 8.07 25.76 9.43
C ILE A 130 9.45 25.10 9.27
N MET A 131 9.51 23.89 8.75
CA MET A 131 10.79 23.22 8.45
C MET A 131 11.57 23.93 7.35
N THR A 132 10.89 24.56 6.39
CA THR A 132 11.55 25.39 5.38
C THR A 132 12.19 26.64 6.02
N TYR A 133 11.53 27.31 6.98
CA TYR A 133 12.14 28.43 7.72
C TYR A 133 13.37 27.99 8.52
N LEU A 134 13.31 26.81 9.15
CA LEU A 134 14.45 26.24 9.87
C LEU A 134 15.61 25.93 8.93
N TRP A 135 15.35 25.35 7.77
CA TRP A 135 16.36 25.07 6.74
C TRP A 135 16.96 26.36 6.17
N LEU A 136 16.17 27.37 5.86
CA LEU A 136 16.68 28.67 5.40
C LEU A 136 17.62 29.32 6.42
N ARG A 137 17.30 29.21 7.72
CA ARG A 137 18.09 29.80 8.81
C ARG A 137 19.34 28.97 9.15
N TYR A 138 19.20 27.65 9.17
CA TYR A 138 20.24 26.68 9.53
C TYR A 138 20.38 25.60 8.46
N PRO A 139 20.85 25.95 7.26
CA PRO A 139 20.90 25.02 6.11
C PRO A 139 21.83 23.81 6.34
N ASP A 140 22.79 23.94 7.25
CA ASP A 140 23.73 22.88 7.63
C ASP A 140 23.16 21.95 8.73
N LYS A 141 21.90 22.16 9.14
CA LYS A 141 21.28 21.38 10.21
C LYS A 141 19.92 20.81 9.88
N TYR A 142 19.11 21.50 9.11
CA TYR A 142 17.74 21.11 8.82
C TYR A 142 17.52 20.81 7.34
N TYR A 143 16.35 20.20 7.04
CA TYR A 143 15.90 19.86 5.70
C TYR A 143 14.48 20.37 5.48
N ILE A 144 14.04 20.44 4.21
CA ILE A 144 12.66 20.72 3.85
C ILE A 144 11.85 19.43 4.05
N TYR A 145 10.77 19.52 4.82
CA TYR A 145 9.88 18.39 5.06
C TYR A 145 8.68 18.41 4.11
N LYS A 146 8.47 17.32 3.39
CA LYS A 146 7.23 17.04 2.65
C LYS A 146 6.85 15.58 2.84
N PHE A 147 5.69 15.34 3.42
CA PHE A 147 5.24 14.01 3.83
C PHE A 147 5.27 12.99 2.68
N SER A 148 4.74 13.35 1.49
CA SER A 148 4.72 12.48 0.30
C SER A 148 6.13 12.11 -0.20
N GLU A 149 7.05 13.09 -0.21
CA GLU A 149 8.45 12.84 -0.59
C GLU A 149 9.11 11.85 0.36
N VAL A 150 9.03 12.13 1.66
CA VAL A 150 9.66 11.31 2.70
C VAL A 150 9.14 9.87 2.68
N LYS A 151 7.83 9.68 2.53
CA LYS A 151 7.20 8.37 2.48
C LYS A 151 7.66 7.58 1.24
N THR A 152 7.69 8.22 0.07
CA THR A 152 8.17 7.59 -1.17
C THR A 152 9.64 7.21 -1.07
N VAL A 153 10.49 8.11 -0.57
CA VAL A 153 11.93 7.86 -0.41
C VAL A 153 12.19 6.73 0.58
N SER A 154 11.47 6.69 1.69
CA SER A 154 11.54 5.59 2.66
C SER A 154 11.22 4.24 2.01
N SER A 155 10.20 4.19 1.15
CA SER A 155 9.80 2.99 0.41
C SER A 155 10.82 2.61 -0.67
N GLU A 156 11.28 3.58 -1.48
CA GLU A 156 12.24 3.33 -2.56
C GLU A 156 13.61 2.88 -2.04
N LEU A 157 14.00 3.36 -0.88
CA LEU A 157 15.23 2.94 -0.22
C LEU A 157 15.05 1.73 0.70
N GLU A 158 13.87 1.10 0.74
CA GLU A 158 13.58 -0.06 1.60
C GLU A 158 13.94 0.21 3.07
N SER A 159 13.55 1.39 3.57
CA SER A 159 13.93 1.89 4.88
C SER A 159 13.08 1.28 6.01
N ASP A 160 13.67 1.13 7.21
CA ASP A 160 12.95 0.74 8.43
C ASP A 160 12.09 1.87 9.01
N TYR A 161 12.31 3.12 8.59
CA TYR A 161 11.53 4.25 9.05
C TYR A 161 10.10 4.19 8.52
N ARG A 162 9.14 4.50 9.38
CA ARG A 162 7.71 4.50 9.04
C ARG A 162 7.13 5.89 9.19
N PHE A 163 6.32 6.27 8.20
CA PHE A 163 5.65 7.57 8.14
C PHE A 163 4.15 7.34 8.08
N LYS A 164 3.41 7.96 9.01
CA LYS A 164 1.96 7.82 9.14
C LYS A 164 1.32 9.20 9.22
N LYS A 165 0.26 9.47 8.44
CA LYS A 165 -0.47 10.72 8.49
C LYS A 165 -1.03 10.96 9.90
N GLY A 166 -0.96 12.21 10.38
CA GLY A 166 -1.35 12.58 11.74
C GLY A 166 -0.32 12.31 12.83
N ALA A 167 0.71 11.50 12.57
CA ALA A 167 1.79 11.24 13.54
C ALA A 167 2.94 12.27 13.40
N TYR A 168 2.63 13.55 13.49
CA TYR A 168 3.55 14.65 13.15
C TYR A 168 4.89 14.58 13.88
N VAL A 169 4.88 14.32 15.20
CA VAL A 169 6.10 14.24 16.02
C VAL A 169 7.00 13.09 15.56
N ASP A 170 6.43 11.90 15.39
CA ASP A 170 7.19 10.72 14.96
C ASP A 170 7.68 10.88 13.52
N ASN A 171 6.85 11.45 12.64
CA ASN A 171 7.24 11.73 11.27
C ASN A 171 8.41 12.68 11.17
N ILE A 172 8.43 13.79 11.94
CA ILE A 172 9.53 14.75 11.94
C ILE A 172 10.82 14.11 12.47
N ARG A 173 10.75 13.30 13.52
CA ARG A 173 11.91 12.58 14.07
C ARG A 173 12.47 11.57 13.09
N ASN A 174 11.59 10.73 12.49
CA ASN A 174 11.98 9.73 11.51
C ASN A 174 12.53 10.37 10.22
N PHE A 175 11.94 11.48 9.78
CA PHE A 175 12.40 12.26 8.64
C PHE A 175 13.82 12.79 8.83
N MET A 176 14.08 13.47 9.95
CA MET A 176 15.41 13.98 10.26
C MET A 176 16.44 12.87 10.30
N ALA A 177 16.13 11.74 10.95
CA ALA A 177 17.03 10.60 11.05
C ALA A 177 17.30 9.96 9.69
N LEU A 178 16.28 9.75 8.84
CA LEU A 178 16.44 9.19 7.50
C LEU A 178 17.32 10.09 6.62
N TYR A 179 17.06 11.41 6.63
CA TYR A 179 17.80 12.34 5.79
C TYR A 179 19.23 12.54 6.29
N ASP A 180 19.48 12.49 7.59
CA ASP A 180 20.84 12.48 8.14
C ASP A 180 21.63 11.24 7.71
N GLU A 181 21.01 10.05 7.67
CA GLU A 181 21.63 8.84 7.17
C GLU A 181 21.93 8.94 5.65
N ILE A 182 21.02 9.49 4.85
CA ILE A 182 21.25 9.71 3.42
C ILE A 182 22.39 10.72 3.22
N CYS A 183 22.37 11.86 3.91
CA CYS A 183 23.38 12.90 3.85
C CYS A 183 24.78 12.36 4.17
N ALA A 184 24.88 11.50 5.20
CA ALA A 184 26.15 10.86 5.56
C ALA A 184 26.73 9.99 4.44
N GLU A 185 25.91 9.34 3.61
CA GLU A 185 26.37 8.61 2.42
C GLU A 185 26.79 9.55 1.28
N LEU A 186 26.07 10.66 1.08
CA LEU A 186 26.43 11.68 0.08
C LEU A 186 27.76 12.35 0.41
N GLN A 187 28.03 12.59 1.69
CA GLN A 187 29.29 13.19 2.15
C GLN A 187 30.53 12.33 1.86
N GLN A 188 30.36 11.04 1.63
CA GLN A 188 31.42 10.11 1.25
C GLN A 188 31.65 10.04 -0.27
N ASP A 189 30.85 10.75 -1.06
CA ASP A 189 30.93 10.73 -2.53
C ASP A 189 31.65 11.99 -3.07
N ASP A 190 32.96 11.89 -3.22
CA ASP A 190 33.83 13.00 -3.69
C ASP A 190 33.45 13.48 -5.10
N GLU A 191 32.94 12.58 -5.96
CA GLU A 191 32.51 12.95 -7.32
C GLU A 191 31.29 13.84 -7.28
N LEU A 192 30.30 13.48 -6.45
CA LEU A 192 29.07 14.23 -6.27
C LEU A 192 29.35 15.63 -5.66
N ARG A 193 30.24 15.69 -4.67
CA ARG A 193 30.75 16.96 -4.10
C ARG A 193 31.43 17.84 -5.15
N SER A 194 32.24 17.24 -6.00
CA SER A 194 32.94 17.96 -7.08
C SER A 194 31.95 18.49 -8.12
N LEU A 195 30.92 17.71 -8.47
CA LEU A 195 29.85 18.13 -9.37
C LEU A 195 29.12 19.35 -8.83
N LEU A 196 28.67 19.33 -7.55
CA LEU A 196 28.03 20.47 -6.94
C LEU A 196 28.90 21.70 -6.93
N ASN A 197 30.16 21.57 -6.46
CA ASN A 197 31.10 22.68 -6.38
C ASN A 197 31.39 23.32 -7.74
N SER A 198 31.31 22.57 -8.83
CA SER A 198 31.48 23.08 -10.18
C SER A 198 30.34 24.01 -10.65
N GLN A 199 29.19 23.93 -10.00
CA GLN A 199 27.96 24.67 -10.37
C GLN A 199 27.68 25.84 -9.41
N ILE A 200 28.15 25.81 -8.16
CA ILE A 200 27.95 26.86 -7.16
C ILE A 200 28.54 28.18 -7.65
N THR A 201 27.75 29.25 -7.62
CA THR A 201 28.12 30.61 -7.97
C THR A 201 28.06 31.52 -6.74
N SER A 202 28.47 32.78 -6.87
CA SER A 202 28.38 33.76 -5.78
C SER A 202 26.95 34.08 -5.31
N THR A 203 25.93 33.70 -6.09
CA THR A 203 24.51 33.85 -5.75
C THR A 203 23.93 32.64 -5.06
N CYS A 204 24.71 31.59 -4.89
CA CYS A 204 24.28 30.31 -4.30
C CYS A 204 24.98 30.09 -2.97
N TYR A 205 24.27 29.53 -2.00
CA TYR A 205 24.85 29.01 -0.77
C TYR A 205 25.80 27.84 -1.07
N ALA A 206 26.93 27.75 -0.39
CA ALA A 206 27.98 26.78 -0.70
C ALA A 206 27.65 25.32 -0.33
N ASP A 207 26.68 25.09 0.53
CA ASP A 207 26.21 23.78 1.01
C ASP A 207 27.34 22.84 1.51
N PRO A 208 28.18 23.25 2.45
CA PRO A 208 29.36 22.49 2.86
C PRO A 208 29.03 21.14 3.46
N GLU A 209 27.87 21.01 4.11
CA GLU A 209 27.37 19.78 4.72
C GLU A 209 26.51 18.93 3.77
N LEU A 210 26.31 19.36 2.53
CA LEU A 210 25.52 18.68 1.47
C LEU A 210 24.05 18.40 1.88
N ARG A 211 23.50 19.19 2.80
CA ARG A 211 22.09 18.99 3.24
C ARG A 211 21.10 19.45 2.19
N THR A 212 21.38 20.57 1.52
CA THR A 212 20.54 21.01 0.41
C THR A 212 20.65 20.08 -0.80
N LEU A 213 21.84 19.55 -1.06
CA LEU A 213 22.03 18.50 -2.06
C LEU A 213 21.25 17.21 -1.68
N THR A 214 21.18 16.88 -0.40
CA THR A 214 20.36 15.74 0.09
C THR A 214 18.89 15.97 -0.24
N ILE A 215 18.36 17.17 -0.01
CA ILE A 215 16.98 17.52 -0.39
C ILE A 215 16.77 17.34 -1.89
N ASP A 216 17.74 17.72 -2.71
CA ASP A 216 17.64 17.61 -4.16
C ASP A 216 17.71 16.16 -4.66
N VAL A 217 18.58 15.34 -4.10
CA VAL A 217 18.65 13.88 -4.36
C VAL A 217 17.34 13.21 -3.95
N VAL A 218 16.79 13.55 -2.81
CA VAL A 218 15.49 13.04 -2.33
C VAL A 218 14.35 13.44 -3.27
N PHE A 219 14.34 14.69 -3.72
CA PHE A 219 13.38 15.16 -4.72
C PHE A 219 13.54 14.40 -6.05
N PHE A 220 14.76 14.10 -6.47
CA PHE A 220 15.00 13.26 -7.64
C PHE A 220 14.44 11.85 -7.46
N ILE A 221 14.63 11.22 -6.30
CA ILE A 221 14.03 9.92 -5.98
C ILE A 221 12.51 9.99 -6.08
N PHE A 222 11.90 11.01 -5.49
CA PHE A 222 10.45 11.20 -5.49
C PHE A 222 9.90 11.46 -6.90
N ARG A 223 10.55 12.30 -7.69
CA ARG A 223 10.01 12.83 -8.94
C ARG A 223 10.40 12.03 -10.17
N TYR A 224 11.64 11.52 -10.24
CA TYR A 224 12.24 11.01 -11.47
C TYR A 224 12.68 9.54 -11.40
N TRP A 225 13.05 9.04 -10.23
CA TRP A 225 13.51 7.66 -10.09
C TRP A 225 12.41 6.66 -10.44
N ASN A 226 12.73 5.63 -11.29
CA ASN A 226 11.80 4.60 -11.77
C ASN A 226 10.55 5.10 -12.55
N LYS A 227 10.54 6.34 -13.04
CA LYS A 227 9.51 6.81 -13.98
C LYS A 227 10.07 6.63 -15.40
N GLU A 228 9.45 5.74 -16.19
CA GLU A 228 9.75 5.60 -17.62
C GLU A 228 9.40 6.90 -18.33
N ASP A 229 10.40 7.51 -18.96
CA ASP A 229 10.52 8.65 -19.86
C ASP A 229 11.42 9.76 -19.31
N SER A 230 12.73 9.44 -19.21
CA SER A 230 13.75 10.47 -18.99
C SER A 230 14.08 11.31 -20.24
N THR A 231 13.40 11.10 -21.37
CA THR A 231 13.66 11.84 -22.63
C THR A 231 12.58 12.83 -23.03
N ASN A 232 11.43 12.84 -22.35
CA ASN A 232 10.39 13.88 -22.50
C ASN A 232 10.08 14.49 -21.13
N VAL A 233 11.02 15.24 -20.57
CA VAL A 233 10.72 16.20 -19.51
C VAL A 233 9.98 17.35 -20.22
N PRO A 234 8.70 17.59 -19.94
CA PRO A 234 8.12 18.87 -20.35
C PRO A 234 8.93 19.92 -19.60
N LEU A 235 9.62 20.78 -20.35
CA LEU A 235 10.01 22.09 -19.85
C LEU A 235 8.85 22.60 -18.98
N TYR A 236 9.14 22.86 -17.70
CA TYR A 236 8.26 23.50 -16.75
C TYR A 236 6.83 23.64 -17.27
N ALA A 237 5.90 22.88 -16.74
CA ALA A 237 4.55 23.42 -16.67
C ALA A 237 4.74 24.76 -15.94
N GLN A 238 4.76 25.87 -16.69
CA GLN A 238 4.30 27.15 -16.18
C GLN A 238 3.07 26.85 -15.34
N PRO A 239 2.76 27.60 -14.28
CA PRO A 239 1.52 27.42 -13.56
C PRO A 239 0.46 27.20 -14.64
N GLN A 240 -0.07 25.96 -14.72
CA GLN A 240 -1.12 25.67 -15.68
C GLN A 240 -2.17 26.71 -15.33
N GLU A 241 -2.44 27.58 -16.29
CA GLU A 241 -3.63 28.40 -16.28
C GLU A 241 -4.74 27.47 -15.86
N ASP A 242 -5.55 27.92 -14.92
CA ASP A 242 -6.74 27.24 -14.43
C ASP A 242 -7.42 26.61 -15.64
N ASP A 243 -7.29 25.30 -15.84
CA ASP A 243 -7.83 24.57 -16.99
C ASP A 243 -9.36 24.52 -16.94
N GLY A 244 -9.95 25.24 -15.99
CA GLY A 244 -11.39 25.31 -15.75
C GLY A 244 -11.96 24.05 -15.10
N GLN A 245 -11.10 23.06 -14.75
CA GLN A 245 -11.53 21.84 -14.07
C GLN A 245 -11.94 22.14 -12.63
N GLN A 246 -13.12 21.70 -12.22
CA GLN A 246 -13.62 21.83 -10.86
C GLN A 246 -13.60 20.48 -10.13
N TYR A 247 -13.67 20.58 -8.82
CA TYR A 247 -13.59 19.43 -7.93
C TYR A 247 -14.79 19.41 -6.99
N TRP A 248 -15.35 18.23 -6.78
CA TRP A 248 -16.61 18.06 -6.06
C TRP A 248 -16.54 16.94 -5.03
N PHE A 249 -17.32 17.09 -3.97
CA PHE A 249 -17.57 16.06 -2.97
C PHE A 249 -19.05 15.68 -3.02
N LEU A 250 -19.33 14.46 -3.44
CA LEU A 250 -20.68 13.94 -3.63
C LEU A 250 -21.07 13.08 -2.43
N ASN A 251 -22.04 13.54 -1.66
CA ASN A 251 -22.59 12.84 -0.52
C ASN A 251 -23.91 12.16 -0.88
N ALA A 252 -23.92 10.83 -0.88
CA ALA A 252 -25.14 10.05 -1.15
C ALA A 252 -25.48 9.10 -0.01
N ASN A 253 -26.77 8.84 0.17
CA ASN A 253 -27.24 7.80 1.10
C ASN A 253 -27.08 6.44 0.41
N PRO A 254 -26.27 5.51 0.96
CA PRO A 254 -25.99 4.23 0.33
C PRO A 254 -27.21 3.32 0.15
N LYS A 255 -28.31 3.56 0.90
CA LYS A 255 -29.60 2.84 0.72
C LYS A 255 -30.32 3.27 -0.54
N MET A 256 -30.07 4.50 -1.04
CA MET A 256 -30.64 5.03 -2.29
C MET A 256 -29.68 4.80 -3.46
N TRP A 257 -28.41 5.06 -3.25
CA TRP A 257 -27.35 4.83 -4.22
C TRP A 257 -26.07 4.37 -3.53
N SER A 258 -25.79 3.06 -3.58
CA SER A 258 -24.54 2.50 -3.09
C SER A 258 -23.43 2.68 -4.14
N MET A 259 -22.58 3.67 -3.91
CA MET A 259 -21.42 3.95 -4.75
C MET A 259 -20.37 2.84 -4.67
N SER A 260 -20.22 2.23 -3.48
CA SER A 260 -19.29 1.13 -3.24
C SER A 260 -19.62 -0.11 -4.08
N SER A 261 -20.92 -0.41 -4.27
CA SER A 261 -21.40 -1.58 -5.03
C SER A 261 -21.54 -1.34 -6.54
N MET A 262 -21.32 -0.12 -7.00
CA MET A 262 -21.39 0.25 -8.41
C MET A 262 -20.14 -0.22 -9.14
N PRO A 263 -20.23 -0.89 -10.30
CA PRO A 263 -19.08 -1.25 -11.13
C PRO A 263 -18.30 -0.02 -11.63
N VAL A 264 -16.99 -0.19 -11.81
CA VAL A 264 -16.15 0.83 -12.44
C VAL A 264 -16.55 0.95 -13.92
N GLY A 265 -16.61 2.20 -14.42
CA GLY A 265 -17.05 2.55 -15.77
C GLY A 265 -18.58 2.66 -15.92
N GLU A 266 -19.36 2.29 -14.90
CA GLU A 266 -20.82 2.52 -14.91
C GLU A 266 -21.12 3.99 -14.71
N ILE A 267 -22.18 4.49 -15.39
CA ILE A 267 -22.69 5.85 -15.29
C ILE A 267 -24.00 5.84 -14.50
N GLN A 268 -24.04 6.64 -13.45
CA GLN A 268 -25.24 6.81 -12.63
C GLN A 268 -25.70 8.27 -12.68
N ASN A 269 -27.00 8.47 -12.69
CA ASN A 269 -27.60 9.80 -12.64
C ASN A 269 -27.99 10.18 -11.20
N TYR A 270 -27.96 11.49 -10.93
CA TYR A 270 -28.40 12.06 -9.66
C TYR A 270 -29.40 13.19 -9.94
N THR A 271 -30.55 13.17 -9.26
CA THR A 271 -31.60 14.15 -9.48
C THR A 271 -31.25 15.51 -8.87
N LEU A 272 -31.59 16.59 -9.56
CA LEU A 272 -31.46 17.97 -9.08
C LEU A 272 -32.51 18.34 -8.05
N PHE A 273 -33.62 17.60 -8.03
CA PHE A 273 -34.76 17.81 -7.15
C PHE A 273 -34.91 16.62 -6.17
N ASN A 274 -35.42 16.90 -4.99
CA ASN A 274 -35.78 15.86 -4.03
C ASN A 274 -37.14 15.22 -4.39
N ASP A 275 -37.54 14.17 -3.65
CA ASP A 275 -38.80 13.42 -3.89
C ASP A 275 -40.06 14.29 -3.77
N ASN A 276 -39.96 15.44 -3.11
CA ASN A 276 -41.05 16.42 -2.98
C ASN A 276 -41.03 17.50 -4.10
N GLY A 277 -40.18 17.36 -5.11
CA GLY A 277 -40.03 18.29 -6.21
C GLY A 277 -39.30 19.59 -5.86
N ASN A 278 -38.75 19.74 -4.67
CA ASN A 278 -37.97 20.91 -4.27
C ASN A 278 -36.52 20.78 -4.75
N LYS A 279 -35.93 21.91 -5.12
CA LYS A 279 -34.51 22.02 -5.45
C LYS A 279 -33.66 21.48 -4.28
N ARG A 280 -32.65 20.68 -4.62
CA ARG A 280 -31.67 20.25 -3.62
C ARG A 280 -30.90 21.44 -3.06
N ARG A 281 -30.39 21.31 -1.82
CA ARG A 281 -29.55 22.36 -1.22
C ARG A 281 -28.28 22.56 -2.03
N ILE A 282 -27.78 23.77 -2.05
CA ILE A 282 -26.63 24.20 -2.84
C ILE A 282 -26.86 23.88 -4.33
N PHE A 283 -28.07 24.23 -4.82
CA PHE A 283 -28.49 23.95 -6.20
C PHE A 283 -27.52 24.49 -7.25
N GLN A 284 -26.81 25.59 -6.92
CA GLN A 284 -25.83 26.21 -7.81
C GLN A 284 -24.67 25.25 -8.12
N ASN A 285 -24.21 24.43 -7.16
CA ASN A 285 -23.13 23.46 -7.39
C ASN A 285 -23.48 22.44 -8.48
N PHE A 286 -24.76 22.06 -8.60
CA PHE A 286 -25.20 21.18 -9.69
C PHE A 286 -25.22 21.88 -11.05
N LEU A 287 -25.42 23.19 -11.08
CA LEU A 287 -25.39 24.00 -12.31
C LEU A 287 -23.94 24.29 -12.74
N ASP A 288 -23.03 24.43 -11.79
CA ASP A 288 -21.64 24.79 -12.04
C ASP A 288 -20.77 23.57 -12.42
N ALA A 289 -21.22 22.36 -12.09
CA ALA A 289 -20.50 21.13 -12.38
C ALA A 289 -20.51 20.81 -13.88
N LYS A 290 -19.32 20.61 -14.46
CA LYS A 290 -19.11 20.39 -15.90
C LYS A 290 -18.61 18.98 -16.21
N ALA A 291 -18.87 18.51 -17.42
CA ALA A 291 -18.32 17.26 -17.91
C ALA A 291 -16.76 17.28 -17.83
N GLY A 292 -16.20 16.24 -17.24
CA GLY A 292 -14.76 16.13 -16.97
C GLY A 292 -14.36 16.48 -15.54
N ASP A 293 -15.18 17.19 -14.77
CA ASP A 293 -14.89 17.52 -13.37
C ASP A 293 -14.72 16.26 -12.52
N MET A 294 -13.79 16.32 -11.57
CA MET A 294 -13.49 15.20 -10.68
C MET A 294 -14.34 15.25 -9.41
N VAL A 295 -14.76 14.07 -8.94
CA VAL A 295 -15.72 13.95 -7.84
C VAL A 295 -15.27 12.89 -6.84
N ILE A 296 -15.19 13.28 -5.57
CA ILE A 296 -14.99 12.34 -4.45
C ILE A 296 -16.34 11.81 -4.01
N GLY A 297 -16.53 10.51 -4.07
CA GLY A 297 -17.77 9.83 -3.68
C GLY A 297 -17.77 9.42 -2.24
N TYR A 298 -18.67 10.01 -1.44
CA TYR A 298 -18.84 9.73 -0.02
C TYR A 298 -20.23 9.12 0.24
N GLU A 299 -20.25 8.00 0.92
CA GLU A 299 -21.48 7.39 1.42
C GLU A 299 -21.79 7.87 2.83
N SER A 300 -22.98 8.49 3.02
CA SER A 300 -23.44 8.94 4.33
C SER A 300 -23.86 7.78 5.26
N THR A 301 -24.55 8.08 6.35
CA THR A 301 -25.02 7.07 7.32
C THR A 301 -25.76 5.91 6.64
N PRO A 302 -25.41 4.63 6.94
CA PRO A 302 -24.59 4.17 8.06
C PRO A 302 -23.09 4.07 7.80
N VAL A 303 -22.61 4.27 6.59
CA VAL A 303 -21.22 4.02 6.17
C VAL A 303 -20.26 5.13 6.65
N LYS A 304 -20.59 6.38 6.35
CA LYS A 304 -19.79 7.57 6.69
C LYS A 304 -18.34 7.51 6.20
N GLN A 305 -18.14 7.15 4.93
CA GLN A 305 -16.80 6.97 4.34
C GLN A 305 -16.73 7.46 2.91
N ILE A 306 -15.55 7.91 2.47
CA ILE A 306 -15.21 8.02 1.06
C ILE A 306 -15.00 6.60 0.53
N VAL A 307 -15.71 6.25 -0.55
CA VAL A 307 -15.76 4.88 -1.08
C VAL A 307 -15.37 4.78 -2.55
N ALA A 308 -15.34 5.90 -3.28
CA ALA A 308 -15.07 5.88 -4.70
C ALA A 308 -14.59 7.24 -5.23
N ILE A 309 -14.01 7.21 -6.43
CA ILE A 309 -13.69 8.39 -7.23
C ILE A 309 -14.57 8.34 -8.49
N PHE A 310 -15.17 9.46 -8.82
CA PHE A 310 -16.01 9.66 -9.98
C PHE A 310 -15.51 10.80 -10.85
N ARG A 311 -16.09 10.89 -12.04
CA ARG A 311 -16.01 12.03 -12.95
C ARG A 311 -17.43 12.44 -13.33
N VAL A 312 -17.68 13.73 -13.50
CA VAL A 312 -18.90 14.20 -14.15
C VAL A 312 -18.85 13.75 -15.60
N ASN A 313 -19.73 12.83 -15.98
CA ASN A 313 -19.77 12.27 -17.33
C ASN A 313 -20.49 13.22 -18.30
N ALA A 314 -21.59 13.81 -17.84
CA ALA A 314 -22.35 14.81 -18.59
C ALA A 314 -22.92 15.87 -17.64
N GLU A 315 -22.99 17.10 -18.12
CA GLU A 315 -23.62 18.19 -17.40
C GLU A 315 -25.10 17.91 -17.15
N GLN A 316 -25.69 18.68 -16.27
CA GLN A 316 -27.11 18.54 -15.94
C GLN A 316 -28.02 18.88 -17.16
N ASP A 317 -29.10 18.12 -17.28
CA ASP A 317 -30.12 18.26 -18.36
C ASP A 317 -31.38 19.05 -17.93
N GLY A 318 -31.34 19.67 -16.74
CA GLY A 318 -32.47 20.36 -16.11
C GLY A 318 -33.16 19.51 -15.02
N GLU A 319 -32.99 18.20 -15.03
CA GLU A 319 -33.56 17.26 -14.03
C GLU A 319 -32.48 16.46 -13.34
N ARG A 320 -31.40 16.10 -14.01
CA ARG A 320 -30.37 15.15 -13.56
C ARG A 320 -28.98 15.60 -13.98
N ILE A 321 -27.98 15.12 -13.24
CA ILE A 321 -26.55 15.17 -13.57
C ILE A 321 -26.00 13.74 -13.57
N TYR A 322 -24.94 13.47 -14.34
CA TYR A 322 -24.44 12.12 -14.61
C TYR A 322 -23.01 11.96 -14.13
N PHE A 323 -22.76 10.90 -13.35
CA PHE A 323 -21.46 10.59 -12.77
C PHE A 323 -20.98 9.20 -13.23
N GLU A 324 -19.77 9.13 -13.74
CA GLU A 324 -19.09 7.88 -14.10
C GLU A 324 -18.15 7.47 -12.98
N LYS A 325 -18.25 6.23 -12.50
CA LYS A 325 -17.32 5.71 -11.51
C LYS A 325 -15.97 5.36 -12.15
N LEU A 326 -14.91 6.01 -11.71
CA LEU A 326 -13.55 5.75 -12.17
C LEU A 326 -12.83 4.71 -11.31
N GLU A 327 -13.09 4.71 -10.00
CA GLU A 327 -12.41 3.82 -9.05
C GLU A 327 -13.27 3.58 -7.81
N GLY A 328 -13.28 2.35 -7.31
CA GLY A 328 -13.80 1.99 -5.99
C GLY A 328 -12.65 1.80 -5.01
N LEU A 329 -12.78 2.29 -3.78
CA LEU A 329 -11.74 2.18 -2.79
C LEU A 329 -11.77 0.81 -2.11
N SER A 330 -10.65 0.10 -2.11
CA SER A 330 -10.46 -1.15 -1.37
C SER A 330 -10.34 -0.91 0.14
N SER A 331 -9.79 0.25 0.51
CA SER A 331 -9.70 0.77 1.87
C SER A 331 -10.39 2.13 1.94
N PRO A 332 -11.69 2.20 2.24
CA PRO A 332 -12.44 3.45 2.35
C PRO A 332 -11.87 4.37 3.44
N ILE A 333 -12.01 5.70 3.25
CA ILE A 333 -11.55 6.69 4.23
C ILE A 333 -12.74 7.12 5.09
N ASP A 334 -12.65 6.95 6.39
CA ASP A 334 -13.72 7.26 7.32
C ASP A 334 -13.85 8.77 7.61
N PHE A 335 -15.05 9.15 8.11
CA PHE A 335 -15.36 10.54 8.44
C PHE A 335 -14.48 11.11 9.57
N ALA A 336 -14.10 10.27 10.55
CA ALA A 336 -13.27 10.72 11.66
C ALA A 336 -11.88 11.11 11.16
N THR A 337 -11.30 10.32 10.25
CA THR A 337 -10.02 10.65 9.58
C THR A 337 -10.11 11.97 8.83
N LEU A 338 -11.18 12.21 8.05
CA LEU A 338 -11.37 13.47 7.34
C LEU A 338 -11.49 14.66 8.29
N LYS A 339 -12.27 14.49 9.38
CA LYS A 339 -12.48 15.55 10.38
C LYS A 339 -11.23 15.86 11.20
N ALA A 340 -10.36 14.88 11.39
CA ALA A 340 -9.09 15.07 12.10
C ALA A 340 -8.02 15.81 11.28
N CYS A 341 -8.26 16.02 9.97
CA CYS A 341 -7.31 16.70 9.08
C CYS A 341 -7.55 18.21 9.11
N PRO A 342 -6.62 19.02 9.64
CA PRO A 342 -6.75 20.49 9.67
C PRO A 342 -6.92 21.10 8.28
N GLU A 343 -6.31 20.47 7.26
CA GLU A 343 -6.36 20.90 5.86
C GLU A 343 -7.78 20.86 5.27
N LEU A 344 -8.67 20.05 5.86
CA LEU A 344 -10.07 19.91 5.45
C LEU A 344 -11.06 20.65 6.36
N GLU A 345 -10.60 21.31 7.43
CA GLU A 345 -11.47 21.92 8.45
C GLU A 345 -12.53 22.88 7.86
N LYS A 346 -12.19 23.57 6.78
CA LYS A 346 -13.06 24.57 6.11
C LYS A 346 -13.77 24.04 4.87
N MET A 347 -13.65 22.74 4.60
CA MET A 347 -14.36 22.09 3.52
C MET A 347 -15.85 22.41 3.58
N GLU A 348 -16.47 22.76 2.44
CA GLU A 348 -17.89 23.14 2.36
C GLU A 348 -18.79 22.09 3.01
N TYR A 349 -18.45 20.81 2.90
CA TYR A 349 -19.16 19.69 3.52
C TYR A 349 -19.23 19.77 5.06
N PHE A 350 -18.19 20.31 5.73
CA PHE A 350 -18.20 20.48 7.19
C PHE A 350 -18.94 21.74 7.64
N SER A 351 -19.00 22.75 6.78
CA SER A 351 -19.65 24.03 7.07
C SER A 351 -21.17 23.97 6.84
N ILE A 352 -21.65 23.09 5.94
CA ILE A 352 -23.06 22.98 5.57
C ILE A 352 -23.59 21.61 5.96
N ILE A 353 -24.39 21.56 7.01
CA ILE A 353 -24.90 20.31 7.65
C ILE A 353 -25.73 19.43 6.69
N GLN A 354 -26.29 19.95 5.61
CA GLN A 354 -27.14 19.21 4.68
C GLN A 354 -26.87 19.62 3.23
N GLY A 355 -26.52 18.65 2.39
CA GLY A 355 -26.28 18.84 0.96
C GLY A 355 -25.92 17.50 0.32
N SER A 356 -25.86 17.49 -1.00
CA SER A 356 -25.48 16.31 -1.77
C SER A 356 -24.23 16.53 -2.61
N LEU A 357 -24.04 17.71 -3.17
CA LEU A 357 -22.87 18.06 -3.98
C LEU A 357 -22.22 19.31 -3.40
N PHE A 358 -20.99 19.20 -2.96
CA PHE A 358 -20.21 20.26 -2.32
C PHE A 358 -19.01 20.57 -3.18
N LYS A 359 -18.62 21.85 -3.24
CA LYS A 359 -17.43 22.26 -3.96
C LYS A 359 -16.19 21.95 -3.12
N LEU A 360 -15.16 21.48 -3.79
CA LEU A 360 -13.81 21.35 -3.24
C LEU A 360 -12.91 22.38 -3.89
N THR A 361 -11.99 22.94 -3.12
CA THR A 361 -10.81 23.58 -3.68
C THR A 361 -9.90 22.51 -4.28
N LYS A 362 -9.00 22.90 -5.17
CA LYS A 362 -8.01 21.99 -5.75
C LYS A 362 -7.15 21.36 -4.64
N ASP A 363 -6.72 22.16 -3.68
CA ASP A 363 -5.89 21.68 -2.55
C ASP A 363 -6.62 20.66 -1.67
N GLU A 364 -7.90 20.89 -1.36
CA GLU A 364 -8.72 19.91 -0.63
C GLU A 364 -8.88 18.61 -1.43
N TYR A 365 -9.12 18.70 -2.73
CA TYR A 365 -9.21 17.53 -3.58
C TYR A 365 -7.90 16.75 -3.65
N GLU A 366 -6.77 17.41 -3.93
CA GLU A 366 -5.45 16.81 -3.97
C GLU A 366 -5.09 16.16 -2.61
N PHE A 367 -5.39 16.85 -1.52
CA PHE A 367 -5.19 16.31 -0.17
C PHE A 367 -6.03 15.05 0.09
N ILE A 368 -7.30 15.03 -0.31
CA ILE A 368 -8.16 13.84 -0.20
C ILE A 368 -7.64 12.71 -1.09
N ILE A 369 -7.17 13.01 -2.30
CA ILE A 369 -6.55 12.03 -3.19
C ILE A 369 -5.29 11.45 -2.55
N ASP A 370 -4.46 12.26 -1.92
CA ASP A 370 -3.27 11.77 -1.20
C ASP A 370 -3.66 10.83 -0.05
N LEU A 371 -4.69 11.18 0.75
CA LEU A 371 -5.26 10.29 1.77
C LEU A 371 -5.74 8.97 1.18
N ILE A 372 -6.45 9.04 0.06
CA ILE A 372 -6.93 7.85 -0.64
C ILE A 372 -5.73 7.00 -1.09
N ARG A 373 -4.70 7.60 -1.69
CA ARG A 373 -3.54 6.87 -2.25
C ARG A 373 -2.64 6.25 -1.17
N GLU A 374 -2.69 6.74 0.04
CA GLU A 374 -2.02 6.09 1.18
C GLU A 374 -2.58 4.71 1.49
N GLU A 375 -3.90 4.59 1.48
CA GLU A 375 -4.60 3.34 1.82
C GLU A 375 -4.94 2.51 0.56
N ASN A 376 -4.96 3.13 -0.62
CA ASN A 376 -5.28 2.54 -1.92
C ASN A 376 -4.20 2.93 -2.94
N PRO A 377 -2.97 2.39 -2.84
CA PRO A 377 -1.91 2.72 -3.79
C PRO A 377 -2.31 2.30 -5.20
N VAL A 378 -2.14 3.20 -6.17
CA VAL A 378 -2.28 2.85 -7.59
C VAL A 378 -1.17 1.87 -7.92
N PRO A 379 -1.45 0.74 -8.57
CA PRO A 379 -0.42 -0.15 -9.06
C PRO A 379 0.52 0.68 -9.96
N THR A 380 1.77 0.83 -9.57
CA THR A 380 2.78 1.53 -10.38
C THR A 380 2.83 0.87 -11.76
N ALA A 381 2.80 1.70 -12.81
CA ALA A 381 2.91 1.26 -14.19
C ALA A 381 4.07 0.27 -14.33
N LYS A 382 3.77 -0.88 -14.91
CA LYS A 382 4.60 -2.01 -15.27
C LYS A 382 6.09 -1.89 -14.90
N LYS A 383 6.49 -2.35 -13.71
CA LYS A 383 7.75 -3.11 -13.61
C LYS A 383 7.60 -4.23 -14.65
N ASN A 384 8.63 -4.50 -15.44
CA ASN A 384 8.68 -5.73 -16.24
C ASN A 384 8.42 -6.89 -15.29
N LYS A 385 7.16 -7.33 -15.21
CA LYS A 385 6.78 -8.44 -14.32
C LYS A 385 7.38 -9.67 -14.94
N ASP A 386 8.14 -10.42 -14.16
CA ASP A 386 8.75 -11.67 -14.63
C ASP A 386 7.66 -12.55 -15.22
N GLU A 387 7.73 -12.84 -16.50
CA GLU A 387 6.85 -13.81 -17.16
C GLU A 387 6.92 -15.15 -16.42
N TYR A 388 5.77 -15.73 -16.12
CA TYR A 388 5.68 -17.00 -15.41
C TYR A 388 4.80 -17.98 -16.16
N SER A 389 5.46 -18.90 -16.86
CA SER A 389 4.81 -19.86 -17.72
C SER A 389 4.44 -21.18 -17.00
N LYS A 390 3.68 -22.03 -17.68
CA LYS A 390 3.39 -23.40 -17.26
C LYS A 390 4.68 -24.22 -17.06
N GLU A 391 5.66 -24.05 -17.93
CA GLU A 391 6.95 -24.76 -17.86
C GLU A 391 7.69 -24.37 -16.57
N LYS A 392 7.77 -23.07 -16.26
CA LYS A 392 8.34 -22.60 -14.97
C LYS A 392 7.61 -23.16 -13.76
N PHE A 393 6.28 -23.31 -13.86
CA PHE A 393 5.52 -23.96 -12.80
C PHE A 393 5.92 -25.42 -12.63
N LEU A 394 5.97 -26.21 -13.70
CA LEU A 394 6.29 -27.64 -13.67
C LEU A 394 7.73 -27.91 -13.22
N ASP A 395 8.66 -27.02 -13.53
CA ASP A 395 10.05 -27.10 -13.03
C ASP A 395 10.15 -26.85 -11.52
N GLN A 396 9.27 -26.03 -10.95
CA GLN A 396 9.31 -25.63 -9.55
C GLN A 396 8.33 -26.42 -8.66
N VAL A 397 7.19 -26.83 -9.22
CA VAL A 397 6.15 -27.56 -8.50
C VAL A 397 6.10 -28.99 -9.06
N TYR A 398 6.53 -29.92 -8.26
CA TYR A 398 6.74 -31.30 -8.66
C TYR A 398 5.44 -32.07 -8.86
N MET A 399 4.78 -31.80 -9.98
CA MET A 399 3.60 -32.54 -10.46
C MET A 399 3.67 -32.80 -11.95
N THR A 400 2.84 -33.73 -12.42
CA THR A 400 2.77 -34.06 -13.87
C THR A 400 2.00 -32.96 -14.61
N GLU A 401 2.34 -32.75 -15.88
CA GLU A 401 1.66 -31.84 -16.79
C GLU A 401 0.15 -32.07 -16.82
N THR A 402 -0.26 -33.34 -16.96
CA THR A 402 -1.68 -33.72 -16.98
C THR A 402 -2.43 -33.29 -15.69
N LYS A 403 -1.79 -33.42 -14.53
CA LYS A 403 -2.37 -32.98 -13.26
C LYS A 403 -2.49 -31.46 -13.21
N TYR A 404 -1.47 -30.73 -13.68
CA TYR A 404 -1.51 -29.28 -13.79
C TYR A 404 -2.66 -28.80 -14.68
N ASP A 405 -2.77 -29.33 -15.91
CA ASP A 405 -3.82 -28.94 -16.85
C ASP A 405 -5.22 -29.17 -16.27
N ARG A 406 -5.39 -30.30 -15.58
CA ARG A 406 -6.65 -30.63 -14.91
C ARG A 406 -6.94 -29.67 -13.74
N LEU A 407 -5.92 -29.30 -12.95
CA LEU A 407 -6.03 -28.40 -11.83
C LEU A 407 -6.44 -27.00 -12.32
N VAL A 408 -5.77 -26.47 -13.33
CA VAL A 408 -6.10 -25.17 -13.95
C VAL A 408 -7.51 -25.17 -14.52
N ALA A 409 -7.91 -26.21 -15.26
CA ALA A 409 -9.25 -26.35 -15.85
C ALA A 409 -10.34 -26.36 -14.77
N VAL A 410 -10.11 -27.06 -13.64
CA VAL A 410 -11.06 -27.13 -12.52
C VAL A 410 -11.15 -25.77 -11.82
N LEU A 411 -10.02 -25.11 -11.52
CA LEU A 411 -10.00 -23.81 -10.87
C LEU A 411 -10.67 -22.74 -11.75
N THR A 412 -10.37 -22.70 -13.02
CA THR A 412 -10.97 -21.74 -13.96
C THR A 412 -12.49 -21.88 -14.03
N ARG A 413 -12.99 -23.12 -14.07
CA ARG A 413 -14.42 -23.41 -14.15
C ARG A 413 -15.15 -23.19 -12.81
N LYS A 414 -14.60 -23.75 -11.71
CA LYS A 414 -15.25 -23.76 -10.40
C LYS A 414 -14.96 -22.52 -9.54
N LYS A 415 -13.92 -21.77 -9.88
CA LYS A 415 -13.40 -20.60 -9.17
C LYS A 415 -12.82 -20.89 -7.78
N ASN A 416 -13.18 -22.01 -7.16
CA ASN A 416 -12.76 -22.37 -5.81
C ASN A 416 -12.22 -23.79 -5.77
N ILE A 417 -11.02 -23.97 -5.22
CA ILE A 417 -10.40 -25.28 -4.99
C ILE A 417 -9.82 -25.38 -3.58
N ILE A 418 -9.68 -26.61 -3.10
CA ILE A 418 -8.88 -26.93 -1.91
C ILE A 418 -7.77 -27.88 -2.33
N LEU A 419 -6.54 -27.45 -2.17
CA LEU A 419 -5.34 -28.29 -2.27
C LEU A 419 -5.19 -29.03 -0.95
N GLN A 420 -5.42 -30.35 -0.98
CA GLN A 420 -5.30 -31.19 0.19
C GLN A 420 -4.17 -32.21 0.03
N GLY A 421 -3.56 -32.64 1.12
CA GLY A 421 -2.52 -33.66 1.07
C GLY A 421 -1.68 -33.70 2.34
N ALA A 422 -0.76 -34.63 2.37
CA ALA A 422 0.16 -34.85 3.49
C ALA A 422 1.03 -33.61 3.80
N PRO A 423 1.59 -33.49 4.99
CA PRO A 423 2.62 -32.51 5.27
C PRO A 423 3.81 -32.63 4.31
N GLY A 424 4.41 -31.52 3.92
CA GLY A 424 5.61 -31.54 3.09
C GLY A 424 5.38 -31.83 1.60
N VAL A 425 4.13 -31.87 1.09
CA VAL A 425 3.86 -32.03 -0.37
C VAL A 425 3.86 -30.70 -1.14
N GLY A 426 4.27 -29.59 -0.49
CA GLY A 426 4.44 -28.30 -1.16
C GLY A 426 3.15 -27.54 -1.49
N LYS A 427 2.04 -27.73 -0.74
CA LYS A 427 0.74 -27.07 -1.01
C LYS A 427 0.83 -25.56 -1.08
N THR A 428 1.41 -24.91 -0.06
CA THR A 428 1.55 -23.46 0.01
C THR A 428 2.42 -22.90 -1.12
N TYR A 429 3.50 -23.63 -1.42
CA TYR A 429 4.40 -23.30 -2.52
C TYR A 429 3.68 -23.39 -3.87
N ALA A 430 2.90 -24.44 -4.09
CA ALA A 430 2.14 -24.65 -5.30
C ALA A 430 1.01 -23.64 -5.50
N ALA A 431 0.27 -23.28 -4.44
CA ALA A 431 -0.87 -22.36 -4.52
C ALA A 431 -0.48 -20.99 -5.12
N LYS A 432 0.60 -20.38 -4.62
CA LYS A 432 1.09 -19.08 -5.11
C LYS A 432 1.60 -19.17 -6.55
N ARG A 433 2.31 -20.25 -6.89
CA ARG A 433 2.85 -20.48 -8.24
C ARG A 433 1.77 -20.82 -9.26
N LEU A 434 0.71 -21.50 -8.83
CA LEU A 434 -0.47 -21.73 -9.66
C LEU A 434 -1.14 -20.40 -10.04
N ALA A 435 -1.25 -19.49 -9.10
CA ALA A 435 -1.75 -18.14 -9.38
C ALA A 435 -0.88 -17.44 -10.43
N TYR A 436 0.45 -17.42 -10.26
CA TYR A 436 1.37 -16.83 -11.24
C TYR A 436 1.24 -17.46 -12.63
N SER A 437 1.14 -18.79 -12.71
CA SER A 437 1.05 -19.49 -14.01
C SER A 437 -0.26 -19.20 -14.75
N ILE A 438 -1.36 -18.98 -14.03
CA ILE A 438 -2.64 -18.58 -14.63
C ILE A 438 -2.61 -17.10 -15.05
N MET A 439 -1.95 -16.23 -14.27
CA MET A 439 -1.76 -14.83 -14.61
C MET A 439 -0.78 -14.62 -15.77
N GLY A 440 0.12 -15.57 -16.04
CA GLY A 440 1.21 -15.46 -17.01
C GLY A 440 2.39 -14.63 -16.53
N GLU A 441 2.34 -14.11 -15.31
CA GLU A 441 3.33 -13.20 -14.72
C GLU A 441 3.39 -13.34 -13.20
N LYS A 442 4.51 -12.96 -12.57
CA LYS A 442 4.60 -12.84 -11.13
C LYS A 442 4.04 -11.49 -10.68
N ASP A 443 2.84 -11.51 -10.14
CA ASP A 443 2.14 -10.32 -9.67
C ASP A 443 1.55 -10.56 -8.27
N ASP A 444 2.30 -10.19 -7.23
CA ASP A 444 1.86 -10.33 -5.84
C ASP A 444 0.70 -9.38 -5.49
N ASP A 445 0.53 -8.29 -6.22
CA ASP A 445 -0.58 -7.35 -5.99
C ASP A 445 -1.96 -7.95 -6.29
N ARG A 446 -2.01 -9.03 -7.08
CA ARG A 446 -3.22 -9.77 -7.41
C ARG A 446 -3.40 -11.05 -6.59
N ILE A 447 -2.58 -11.21 -5.56
CA ILE A 447 -2.67 -12.35 -4.63
C ILE A 447 -2.86 -11.81 -3.21
N GLU A 448 -3.86 -12.33 -2.51
CA GLU A 448 -4.02 -12.12 -1.07
C GLU A 448 -3.84 -13.46 -0.36
N PHE A 449 -3.07 -13.47 0.71
CA PHE A 449 -2.76 -14.67 1.46
C PHE A 449 -3.18 -14.53 2.92
N VAL A 450 -4.00 -15.46 3.41
CA VAL A 450 -4.44 -15.49 4.81
C VAL A 450 -4.28 -16.90 5.39
N GLN A 451 -4.02 -16.97 6.68
CA GLN A 451 -4.04 -18.24 7.42
C GLN A 451 -5.22 -18.27 8.38
N PHE A 452 -6.05 -19.30 8.30
CA PHE A 452 -7.15 -19.46 9.24
C PHE A 452 -6.67 -20.12 10.54
N HIS A 453 -7.29 -19.72 11.63
CA HIS A 453 -7.13 -20.27 12.96
C HIS A 453 -8.48 -20.35 13.67
N GLN A 454 -8.56 -21.04 14.79
CA GLN A 454 -9.83 -21.35 15.47
C GLN A 454 -10.67 -20.11 15.83
N ASN A 455 -10.01 -18.99 16.11
CA ASN A 455 -10.67 -17.71 16.47
C ASN A 455 -10.89 -16.77 15.29
N TYR A 456 -10.61 -17.21 14.04
CA TYR A 456 -10.84 -16.37 12.86
C TYR A 456 -12.34 -16.16 12.65
N SER A 457 -12.75 -14.91 12.46
CA SER A 457 -14.16 -14.52 12.48
C SER A 457 -14.63 -13.89 11.18
N TYR A 458 -15.95 -13.74 11.04
CA TYR A 458 -16.58 -12.96 9.95
C TYR A 458 -16.11 -11.50 9.98
N GLU A 459 -15.92 -10.96 11.18
CA GLU A 459 -15.48 -9.57 11.40
C GLU A 459 -14.06 -9.31 10.88
N ASP A 460 -13.18 -10.29 10.93
CA ASP A 460 -11.83 -10.20 10.37
C ASP A 460 -11.82 -10.44 8.86
N PHE A 461 -12.75 -11.27 8.37
CA PHE A 461 -12.85 -11.66 6.98
C PHE A 461 -13.62 -10.64 6.13
N MET A 462 -14.80 -10.26 6.57
CA MET A 462 -15.70 -9.38 5.82
C MET A 462 -15.80 -7.97 6.41
N MET A 463 -16.39 -7.85 7.57
CA MET A 463 -16.55 -6.58 8.28
C MET A 463 -17.08 -6.79 9.69
N GLY A 464 -16.72 -5.88 10.58
CA GLY A 464 -17.24 -5.88 11.95
C GLY A 464 -16.98 -4.58 12.67
N TYR A 465 -17.74 -4.35 13.73
CA TYR A 465 -17.53 -3.20 14.60
C TYR A 465 -16.31 -3.44 15.50
N LYS A 466 -15.33 -2.56 15.42
CA LYS A 466 -14.15 -2.59 16.29
C LYS A 466 -14.19 -1.40 17.26
N PRO A 467 -13.77 -1.57 18.52
CA PRO A 467 -13.72 -0.46 19.48
C PRO A 467 -12.70 0.59 19.04
N VAL A 468 -13.08 1.86 19.15
CA VAL A 468 -12.25 3.05 18.97
C VAL A 468 -12.43 3.95 20.20
N GLU A 469 -11.61 5.00 20.36
CA GLU A 469 -11.63 5.87 21.54
C GLU A 469 -13.01 6.45 21.84
N GLU A 470 -13.85 6.74 20.85
CA GLU A 470 -15.19 7.29 21.00
C GLU A 470 -16.31 6.29 20.62
N GLY A 471 -16.15 4.98 20.88
CA GLY A 471 -17.23 4.00 20.65
C GLY A 471 -16.84 2.84 19.74
N PHE A 472 -17.64 2.56 18.72
CA PHE A 472 -17.42 1.45 17.79
C PHE A 472 -17.45 1.94 16.35
N GLU A 473 -16.48 1.51 15.55
CA GLU A 473 -16.39 1.81 14.14
C GLU A 473 -16.49 0.54 13.30
N LEU A 474 -17.21 0.61 12.17
CA LEU A 474 -17.29 -0.48 11.21
C LEU A 474 -15.99 -0.55 10.40
N LYS A 475 -15.24 -1.62 10.58
CA LYS A 475 -14.02 -1.90 9.81
C LYS A 475 -14.26 -3.02 8.80
N TYR A 476 -13.72 -2.83 7.58
CA TYR A 476 -13.79 -3.85 6.54
C TYR A 476 -12.66 -4.86 6.67
N GLY A 477 -13.02 -6.15 6.55
CA GLY A 477 -12.11 -7.27 6.61
C GLY A 477 -11.31 -7.47 5.32
N ILE A 478 -10.39 -8.41 5.36
CA ILE A 478 -9.41 -8.64 4.29
C ILE A 478 -10.07 -9.10 2.98
N PHE A 479 -11.08 -9.98 3.03
CA PHE A 479 -11.77 -10.47 1.84
C PHE A 479 -12.62 -9.39 1.17
N TYR A 480 -13.31 -8.55 1.96
CA TYR A 480 -14.06 -7.41 1.43
C TYR A 480 -13.14 -6.47 0.64
N ARG A 481 -12.03 -6.06 1.26
CA ARG A 481 -11.05 -5.15 0.62
C ARG A 481 -10.47 -5.75 -0.66
N PHE A 482 -10.15 -7.04 -0.62
CA PHE A 482 -9.62 -7.73 -1.79
C PHE A 482 -10.64 -7.86 -2.92
N CYS A 483 -11.93 -8.09 -2.61
CA CYS A 483 -13.00 -8.06 -3.59
C CYS A 483 -13.15 -6.69 -4.25
N GLN A 484 -13.06 -5.59 -3.48
CA GLN A 484 -13.10 -4.23 -4.03
C GLN A 484 -11.90 -3.98 -4.96
N LYS A 485 -10.70 -4.39 -4.55
CA LYS A 485 -9.49 -4.31 -5.40
C LYS A 485 -9.65 -5.08 -6.71
N ALA A 486 -10.18 -6.28 -6.66
CA ALA A 486 -10.44 -7.11 -7.85
C ALA A 486 -11.54 -6.52 -8.75
N ALA A 487 -12.56 -5.89 -8.17
CA ALA A 487 -13.65 -5.24 -8.91
C ALA A 487 -13.16 -4.03 -9.74
N ASN A 488 -12.11 -3.33 -9.29
CA ASN A 488 -11.51 -2.22 -10.03
C ASN A 488 -10.81 -2.66 -11.34
N HIS A 489 -10.51 -3.96 -11.47
CA HIS A 489 -9.80 -4.53 -12.62
C HIS A 489 -10.50 -5.80 -13.10
N SER A 490 -11.73 -5.66 -13.58
CA SER A 490 -12.60 -6.76 -13.96
C SER A 490 -12.06 -7.64 -15.14
N ASP A 491 -11.06 -7.14 -15.86
CA ASP A 491 -10.34 -7.82 -16.93
C ASP A 491 -9.24 -8.77 -16.45
N LYS A 492 -8.81 -8.69 -15.17
CA LYS A 492 -7.67 -9.43 -14.60
C LYS A 492 -8.12 -10.51 -13.61
N ASP A 493 -7.34 -11.60 -13.55
CA ASP A 493 -7.56 -12.65 -12.55
C ASP A 493 -6.88 -12.30 -11.23
N TYR A 494 -7.61 -12.50 -10.11
CA TYR A 494 -7.19 -12.29 -8.74
C TYR A 494 -7.30 -13.58 -7.94
N PHE A 495 -6.41 -13.80 -6.97
CA PHE A 495 -6.32 -15.06 -6.24
C PHE A 495 -6.32 -14.79 -4.73
N PHE A 496 -7.33 -15.32 -4.04
CA PHE A 496 -7.41 -15.31 -2.59
C PHE A 496 -6.99 -16.68 -2.06
N ILE A 497 -5.85 -16.74 -1.36
CA ILE A 497 -5.25 -17.98 -0.89
C ILE A 497 -5.47 -18.10 0.62
N ILE A 498 -6.05 -19.23 1.05
CA ILE A 498 -6.37 -19.50 2.45
C ILE A 498 -5.57 -20.71 2.92
N ASP A 499 -4.61 -20.49 3.79
CA ASP A 499 -3.88 -21.59 4.44
C ASP A 499 -4.67 -22.13 5.65
N GLU A 500 -4.52 -23.42 5.93
CA GLU A 500 -5.20 -24.11 7.03
C GLU A 500 -6.72 -23.84 7.05
N ILE A 501 -7.36 -23.93 5.87
CA ILE A 501 -8.77 -23.57 5.68
C ILE A 501 -9.73 -24.35 6.61
N ASN A 502 -9.35 -25.54 7.04
CA ASN A 502 -10.11 -26.41 7.96
C ASN A 502 -9.93 -26.04 9.45
N ARG A 503 -9.01 -25.16 9.81
CA ARG A 503 -8.84 -24.68 11.20
C ARG A 503 -9.87 -23.67 11.63
N GLY A 504 -10.49 -22.95 10.69
CA GLY A 504 -11.56 -21.99 10.94
C GLY A 504 -12.96 -22.60 10.79
N ASN A 505 -13.94 -22.04 11.46
CA ASN A 505 -15.35 -22.37 11.20
C ASN A 505 -15.81 -21.67 9.93
N MET A 506 -15.68 -22.34 8.79
CA MET A 506 -15.93 -21.78 7.47
C MET A 506 -17.35 -21.21 7.31
N SER A 507 -18.37 -21.90 7.87
CA SER A 507 -19.76 -21.44 7.79
C SER A 507 -19.99 -20.14 8.55
N LYS A 508 -19.27 -19.92 9.66
CA LYS A 508 -19.30 -18.64 10.39
C LYS A 508 -18.48 -17.56 9.69
N ILE A 509 -17.29 -17.90 9.17
CA ILE A 509 -16.38 -16.94 8.53
C ILE A 509 -16.98 -16.40 7.24
N PHE A 510 -17.55 -17.27 6.39
CA PHE A 510 -18.12 -16.85 5.12
C PHE A 510 -19.57 -16.33 5.24
N GLY A 511 -20.35 -16.79 6.23
CA GLY A 511 -21.73 -16.35 6.41
C GLY A 511 -22.55 -16.40 5.12
N GLU A 512 -23.17 -15.27 4.76
CA GLU A 512 -23.98 -15.11 3.54
C GLU A 512 -23.17 -15.22 2.23
N LEU A 513 -21.84 -15.08 2.29
CA LEU A 513 -20.98 -15.17 1.11
C LEU A 513 -20.87 -16.58 0.55
N LEU A 514 -21.23 -17.60 1.34
CA LEU A 514 -21.17 -18.99 0.88
C LEU A 514 -21.87 -19.21 -0.47
N MET A 515 -22.95 -18.50 -0.73
CA MET A 515 -23.62 -18.54 -2.03
C MET A 515 -22.81 -17.79 -3.11
N LEU A 516 -22.30 -16.60 -2.77
CA LEU A 516 -21.66 -15.70 -3.72
C LEU A 516 -20.30 -16.19 -4.23
N ILE A 517 -19.63 -17.07 -3.50
CA ILE A 517 -18.37 -17.66 -3.96
C ILE A 517 -18.57 -18.75 -5.01
N GLU A 518 -19.79 -19.29 -5.21
CA GLU A 518 -20.06 -20.24 -6.30
C GLU A 518 -19.92 -19.54 -7.66
N ALA A 519 -19.42 -20.26 -8.67
CA ALA A 519 -19.14 -19.69 -9.99
C ALA A 519 -20.37 -19.05 -10.66
N ASP A 520 -21.55 -19.66 -10.48
CA ASP A 520 -22.81 -19.23 -11.09
C ASP A 520 -23.43 -18.01 -10.37
N TYR A 521 -22.98 -17.70 -9.14
CA TYR A 521 -23.47 -16.58 -8.36
C TYR A 521 -22.47 -15.43 -8.24
N ARG A 522 -21.36 -15.50 -8.97
CA ARG A 522 -20.43 -14.36 -9.07
C ARG A 522 -21.15 -13.16 -9.66
N GLU A 523 -20.79 -11.96 -9.18
CA GLU A 523 -21.45 -10.68 -9.53
C GLU A 523 -22.93 -10.56 -9.09
N THR A 524 -23.52 -11.63 -8.55
CA THR A 524 -24.84 -11.53 -7.91
C THR A 524 -24.73 -10.73 -6.64
N LYS A 525 -25.65 -9.76 -6.46
CA LYS A 525 -25.66 -8.88 -5.30
C LYS A 525 -26.45 -9.51 -4.13
N THR A 526 -25.90 -9.45 -2.93
CA THR A 526 -26.59 -9.77 -1.68
C THR A 526 -26.45 -8.61 -0.69
N THR A 527 -27.33 -8.57 0.31
CA THR A 527 -27.26 -7.57 1.37
C THR A 527 -26.42 -8.09 2.53
N LEU A 528 -25.41 -7.34 2.91
CA LEU A 528 -24.53 -7.68 4.03
C LEU A 528 -25.21 -7.41 5.36
N ALA A 529 -25.02 -8.32 6.34
CA ALA A 529 -25.72 -8.30 7.61
C ALA A 529 -25.39 -7.08 8.50
N TYR A 530 -24.13 -6.63 8.51
CA TYR A 530 -23.67 -5.56 9.41
C TYR A 530 -24.06 -4.15 8.97
N ASN A 531 -24.05 -3.85 7.69
CA ASN A 531 -24.28 -2.50 7.19
C ASN A 531 -25.52 -2.38 6.30
N GLY A 532 -26.15 -3.50 5.93
CA GLY A 532 -27.33 -3.53 5.08
C GLY A 532 -27.05 -3.12 3.62
N LEU A 533 -25.78 -3.09 3.21
CA LEU A 533 -25.37 -2.70 1.86
C LEU A 533 -25.25 -3.88 0.92
N SER A 534 -25.37 -3.60 -0.37
CA SER A 534 -25.21 -4.57 -1.44
C SER A 534 -23.76 -4.90 -1.66
N PHE A 535 -23.44 -6.20 -1.78
CA PHE A 535 -22.11 -6.71 -2.05
C PHE A 535 -22.16 -7.86 -3.06
N SER A 536 -21.13 -7.98 -3.89
CA SER A 536 -20.95 -9.10 -4.82
C SER A 536 -19.48 -9.52 -4.88
N VAL A 537 -19.23 -10.77 -5.23
CA VAL A 537 -17.88 -11.30 -5.43
C VAL A 537 -17.52 -11.23 -6.92
N PRO A 538 -16.38 -10.63 -7.30
CA PRO A 538 -15.97 -10.46 -8.69
C PRO A 538 -15.83 -11.79 -9.44
N LYS A 539 -16.17 -11.79 -10.73
CA LYS A 539 -16.18 -12.98 -11.59
C LYS A 539 -14.79 -13.62 -11.76
N ARG A 540 -13.74 -12.79 -11.80
CA ARG A 540 -12.35 -13.25 -12.01
C ARG A 540 -11.55 -13.39 -10.71
N LEU A 541 -12.23 -13.46 -9.58
CA LEU A 541 -11.63 -13.78 -8.30
C LEU A 541 -11.66 -15.29 -8.07
N HIS A 542 -10.50 -15.90 -7.86
CA HIS A 542 -10.31 -17.32 -7.57
C HIS A 542 -9.97 -17.52 -6.09
N ILE A 543 -10.49 -18.58 -5.48
CA ILE A 543 -10.19 -18.94 -4.09
C ILE A 543 -9.44 -20.26 -4.06
N ILE A 544 -8.27 -20.30 -3.44
CA ILE A 544 -7.44 -21.49 -3.25
C ILE A 544 -7.29 -21.74 -1.76
N GLY A 545 -7.98 -22.74 -1.24
CA GLY A 545 -7.78 -23.22 0.12
C GLY A 545 -6.69 -24.29 0.19
N MET A 546 -6.02 -24.39 1.35
CA MET A 546 -5.05 -25.46 1.61
C MET A 546 -5.40 -26.16 2.92
N MET A 547 -5.21 -27.48 2.94
CA MET A 547 -5.57 -28.32 4.06
C MET A 547 -4.59 -29.48 4.23
N ASN A 548 -4.14 -29.70 5.48
CA ASN A 548 -3.39 -30.90 5.85
C ASN A 548 -4.33 -32.08 6.11
N THR A 549 -4.09 -33.21 5.45
CA THR A 549 -4.90 -34.43 5.62
C THR A 549 -4.50 -35.29 6.80
N ALA A 550 -3.28 -35.11 7.32
CA ALA A 550 -2.79 -35.81 8.51
C ALA A 550 -3.44 -35.31 9.83
N ASP A 551 -3.99 -34.11 9.83
CA ASP A 551 -4.51 -33.46 11.04
C ASP A 551 -5.95 -33.95 11.34
N ARG A 552 -6.05 -35.07 12.08
CA ARG A 552 -7.33 -35.71 12.42
C ARG A 552 -8.17 -34.96 13.49
N SER A 553 -7.54 -34.06 14.22
CA SER A 553 -8.19 -33.29 15.31
C SER A 553 -9.05 -32.13 14.82
N LEU A 554 -8.97 -31.79 13.52
CA LEU A 554 -9.65 -30.63 12.95
C LEU A 554 -11.04 -30.99 12.41
N ALA A 555 -11.92 -29.99 12.42
CA ALA A 555 -13.29 -30.11 11.98
C ALA A 555 -13.36 -30.65 10.54
N MET A 556 -14.19 -31.67 10.32
CA MET A 556 -14.55 -32.07 8.95
C MET A 556 -15.20 -30.89 8.25
N ILE A 557 -14.72 -30.59 7.04
CA ILE A 557 -15.31 -29.54 6.21
C ILE A 557 -16.79 -29.81 6.03
N ASP A 558 -17.62 -28.82 6.39
CA ASP A 558 -19.07 -28.86 6.29
C ASP A 558 -19.53 -29.24 4.87
N TYR A 559 -20.60 -30.02 4.78
CA TYR A 559 -21.21 -30.42 3.50
C TYR A 559 -21.57 -29.23 2.61
N ALA A 560 -21.93 -28.09 3.20
CA ALA A 560 -22.19 -26.84 2.48
C ALA A 560 -21.00 -26.36 1.66
N LEU A 561 -19.78 -26.55 2.19
CA LEU A 561 -18.52 -26.16 1.53
C LEU A 561 -18.05 -27.18 0.52
N ARG A 562 -18.29 -28.47 0.74
CA ARG A 562 -17.91 -29.53 -0.20
C ARG A 562 -18.52 -29.33 -1.60
N ARG A 563 -19.68 -28.70 -1.69
CA ARG A 563 -20.30 -28.37 -2.98
C ARG A 563 -19.68 -27.18 -3.67
N ARG A 564 -19.09 -26.23 -2.89
CA ARG A 564 -18.56 -24.97 -3.36
C ARG A 564 -17.10 -25.00 -3.74
N PHE A 565 -16.37 -25.94 -3.19
CA PHE A 565 -14.96 -26.18 -3.49
C PHE A 565 -14.75 -27.52 -4.19
N SER A 566 -13.84 -27.54 -5.16
CA SER A 566 -13.33 -28.80 -5.70
C SER A 566 -12.06 -29.17 -4.95
N PHE A 567 -11.98 -30.43 -4.52
CA PHE A 567 -10.83 -30.93 -3.78
C PHE A 567 -9.81 -31.54 -4.75
N PHE A 568 -8.56 -31.14 -4.59
CA PHE A 568 -7.46 -31.63 -5.39
C PHE A 568 -6.38 -32.22 -4.49
N ASP A 569 -6.10 -33.52 -4.69
CA ASP A 569 -5.10 -34.24 -3.90
C ASP A 569 -3.69 -33.92 -4.40
N MET A 570 -2.88 -33.33 -3.51
CA MET A 570 -1.44 -33.15 -3.70
C MET A 570 -0.72 -34.38 -3.15
N GLU A 571 -0.07 -35.11 -4.03
CA GLU A 571 0.72 -36.28 -3.65
C GLU A 571 2.22 -35.94 -3.60
N PRO A 572 3.04 -36.72 -2.88
CA PRO A 572 4.50 -36.58 -2.95
C PRO A 572 5.00 -36.61 -4.39
N GLY A 573 5.75 -35.63 -4.81
CA GLY A 573 6.16 -35.42 -6.20
C GLY A 573 7.46 -36.11 -6.63
N PHE A 574 7.91 -37.15 -5.91
CA PHE A 574 9.19 -37.85 -6.16
C PHE A 574 9.35 -38.44 -7.56
N ASP A 575 8.24 -38.75 -8.24
CA ASP A 575 8.22 -39.33 -9.60
C ASP A 575 7.92 -38.28 -10.68
N SER A 576 7.87 -36.98 -10.35
CA SER A 576 7.70 -35.91 -11.31
C SER A 576 9.01 -35.61 -12.05
N GLU A 577 8.91 -35.18 -13.31
CA GLU A 577 10.08 -34.81 -14.10
C GLU A 577 10.93 -33.70 -13.41
N GLY A 578 10.27 -32.73 -12.77
CA GLY A 578 10.93 -31.65 -12.07
C GLY A 578 11.76 -32.16 -10.87
N PHE A 579 11.21 -33.10 -10.07
CA PHE A 579 11.96 -33.69 -8.95
C PHE A 579 13.09 -34.61 -9.43
N ILE A 580 12.86 -35.39 -10.47
CA ILE A 580 13.92 -36.23 -11.05
C ILE A 580 15.08 -35.40 -11.55
N LYS A 581 14.83 -34.30 -12.29
CA LYS A 581 15.88 -33.34 -12.70
C LYS A 581 16.61 -32.73 -11.49
N TYR A 582 15.87 -32.38 -10.44
CA TYR A 582 16.46 -31.86 -9.19
C TYR A 582 17.37 -32.89 -8.53
N GLN A 583 16.93 -34.16 -8.44
CA GLN A 583 17.69 -35.27 -7.87
C GLN A 583 18.97 -35.57 -8.68
N GLU A 584 18.86 -35.61 -10.01
CA GLU A 584 19.99 -35.86 -10.94
C GLU A 584 21.05 -34.75 -10.86
N ALA A 585 20.64 -33.50 -10.60
CA ALA A 585 21.57 -32.37 -10.51
C ALA A 585 22.59 -32.50 -9.38
N PHE A 586 22.29 -33.28 -8.32
CA PHE A 586 23.24 -33.54 -7.23
C PHE A 586 24.23 -34.66 -7.54
N ALA A 587 23.92 -35.55 -8.48
CA ALA A 587 24.74 -36.73 -8.82
C ALA A 587 25.23 -37.49 -7.56
N ASN A 588 24.31 -37.69 -6.56
CA ASN A 588 24.61 -38.26 -5.26
C ASN A 588 23.87 -39.58 -5.06
N ASP A 589 24.59 -40.71 -5.07
CA ASP A 589 24.01 -42.05 -4.95
C ASP A 589 23.37 -42.31 -3.57
N THR A 590 23.90 -41.71 -2.51
CA THR A 590 23.32 -41.80 -1.17
C THR A 590 21.93 -41.11 -1.16
N PHE A 591 21.82 -39.94 -1.78
CA PHE A 591 20.56 -39.23 -1.91
C PHE A 591 19.54 -40.05 -2.73
N ASN A 592 19.99 -40.65 -3.83
CA ASN A 592 19.13 -41.49 -4.66
C ASN A 592 18.59 -42.67 -3.84
N THR A 593 19.47 -43.32 -3.08
CA THR A 593 19.10 -44.44 -2.19
C THR A 593 18.12 -44.00 -1.10
N LEU A 594 18.35 -42.85 -0.47
CA LEU A 594 17.45 -42.28 0.53
C LEU A 594 16.03 -42.03 -0.04
N ILE A 595 15.95 -41.40 -1.20
CA ILE A 595 14.67 -41.12 -1.86
C ILE A 595 13.93 -42.41 -2.19
N ASP A 596 14.63 -43.47 -2.63
CA ASP A 596 14.00 -44.78 -2.89
C ASP A 596 13.46 -45.40 -1.59
N ARG A 597 14.17 -45.29 -0.46
CA ARG A 597 13.67 -45.76 0.84
C ARG A 597 12.43 -44.93 1.28
N ILE A 598 12.43 -43.63 1.08
CA ILE A 598 11.24 -42.78 1.35
C ILE A 598 10.05 -43.18 0.48
N LYS A 599 10.26 -43.53 -0.80
CA LYS A 599 9.18 -44.05 -1.67
C LYS A 599 8.65 -45.38 -1.13
N GLU A 600 9.51 -46.28 -0.65
CA GLU A 600 9.10 -47.54 -0.03
C GLU A 600 8.32 -47.29 1.27
N LEU A 601 8.79 -46.38 2.12
CA LEU A 601 8.12 -45.98 3.33
C LEU A 601 6.70 -45.43 3.01
N ASN A 602 6.58 -44.56 2.03
CA ASN A 602 5.28 -44.03 1.58
C ASN A 602 4.30 -45.07 1.06
N ARG A 603 4.81 -46.12 0.43
CA ARG A 603 3.96 -47.28 0.05
C ARG A 603 3.45 -48.02 1.27
N GLU A 604 4.28 -48.21 2.30
CA GLU A 604 3.88 -48.84 3.56
C GLU A 604 2.87 -47.99 4.31
N ILE A 605 3.10 -46.67 4.44
CA ILE A 605 2.18 -45.71 5.07
C ILE A 605 0.82 -45.74 4.33
N THR A 606 0.83 -45.75 2.97
CA THR A 606 -0.39 -45.77 2.18
C THR A 606 -1.24 -47.02 2.43
N ASN A 607 -0.59 -48.18 2.63
CA ASN A 607 -1.25 -49.46 2.86
C ASN A 607 -1.63 -49.69 4.32
N ASP A 608 -1.14 -48.87 5.22
CA ASP A 608 -1.48 -48.90 6.62
C ASP A 608 -2.91 -48.48 6.88
N LYS A 609 -3.72 -49.34 7.51
CA LYS A 609 -5.15 -49.08 7.76
C LYS A 609 -5.42 -47.89 8.71
N SER A 610 -4.44 -47.57 9.55
CA SER A 610 -4.56 -46.48 10.52
C SER A 610 -4.11 -45.11 9.94
N LEU A 611 -3.29 -45.09 8.89
CA LEU A 611 -2.70 -43.89 8.31
C LEU A 611 -3.30 -43.54 6.94
N GLY A 612 -2.89 -44.24 5.89
CA GLY A 612 -3.31 -43.98 4.52
C GLY A 612 -2.53 -42.86 3.82
N LYS A 613 -2.94 -42.49 2.61
CA LYS A 613 -2.25 -41.50 1.76
C LYS A 613 -2.02 -40.14 2.40
N GLY A 614 -2.85 -39.74 3.35
CA GLY A 614 -2.79 -38.44 4.02
C GLY A 614 -1.57 -38.26 4.93
N PHE A 615 -0.86 -39.32 5.23
CA PHE A 615 0.30 -39.35 6.11
C PHE A 615 1.64 -39.60 5.39
N CYS A 616 1.63 -39.69 4.06
CA CYS A 616 2.86 -39.87 3.28
C CYS A 616 3.86 -38.74 3.54
N ILE A 617 5.15 -39.06 3.51
CA ILE A 617 6.23 -38.11 3.61
C ILE A 617 6.32 -37.32 2.30
N GLY A 618 6.22 -36.00 2.40
CA GLY A 618 6.28 -35.11 1.24
C GLY A 618 7.73 -34.89 0.73
N HIS A 619 7.84 -34.51 -0.51
CA HIS A 619 9.13 -34.26 -1.16
C HIS A 619 9.81 -32.97 -0.69
N SER A 620 9.09 -32.03 -0.08
CA SER A 620 9.67 -30.73 0.32
C SER A 620 10.67 -30.83 1.45
N TYR A 621 10.67 -31.91 2.23
CA TYR A 621 11.72 -32.17 3.23
C TYR A 621 13.09 -32.37 2.59
N PHE A 622 13.13 -32.80 1.35
CA PHE A 622 14.33 -33.11 0.57
C PHE A 622 14.66 -32.04 -0.48
N CYS A 623 14.06 -30.85 -0.36
CA CYS A 623 14.23 -29.73 -1.29
C CYS A 623 14.92 -28.55 -0.60
N ASN A 624 15.30 -27.54 -1.39
CA ASN A 624 15.88 -26.27 -0.92
C ASN A 624 17.30 -26.33 -0.31
N THR A 625 18.03 -27.41 -0.54
CA THR A 625 19.48 -27.42 -0.24
C THR A 625 20.31 -26.94 -1.43
N LYS A 626 21.43 -26.29 -1.15
CA LYS A 626 22.44 -25.95 -2.18
C LYS A 626 23.47 -27.07 -2.31
N GLU A 627 23.70 -27.81 -1.25
CA GLU A 627 24.65 -28.91 -1.17
C GLU A 627 23.98 -30.12 -0.51
N CYS A 628 23.94 -31.24 -1.20
CA CYS A 628 23.35 -32.48 -0.70
C CYS A 628 24.44 -33.31 0.03
N THR A 629 24.72 -32.94 1.28
CA THR A 629 25.70 -33.63 2.12
C THR A 629 25.06 -34.75 2.93
N ASN A 630 25.88 -35.78 3.36
CA ASN A 630 25.37 -36.83 4.22
C ASN A 630 24.88 -36.30 5.57
N GLU A 631 25.54 -35.30 6.14
CA GLU A 631 25.13 -34.65 7.38
C GLU A 631 23.74 -34.01 7.25
N TRP A 632 23.49 -33.21 6.17
CA TRP A 632 22.18 -32.64 5.91
C TRP A 632 21.08 -33.71 5.74
N MET A 633 21.39 -34.79 5.03
CA MET A 633 20.43 -35.88 4.84
C MET A 633 20.12 -36.62 6.16
N GLN A 634 21.14 -36.81 7.03
CA GLN A 634 20.94 -37.37 8.36
C GLN A 634 20.08 -36.44 9.22
N ASP A 635 20.33 -35.13 9.20
CA ASP A 635 19.53 -34.17 9.95
C ASP A 635 18.04 -34.21 9.51
N VAL A 636 17.77 -34.30 8.22
CA VAL A 636 16.37 -34.44 7.71
C VAL A 636 15.76 -35.76 8.23
N VAL A 637 16.51 -36.84 8.24
CA VAL A 637 16.00 -38.14 8.75
C VAL A 637 15.74 -38.05 10.26
N ASP A 638 16.72 -37.56 11.04
CA ASP A 638 16.69 -37.60 12.48
C ASP A 638 15.75 -36.57 13.11
N PHE A 639 15.66 -35.38 12.53
CA PHE A 639 14.91 -34.27 13.12
C PHE A 639 13.56 -34.03 12.49
N ASP A 640 13.35 -34.45 11.23
CA ASP A 640 12.08 -34.24 10.55
C ASP A 640 11.28 -35.54 10.36
N ILE A 641 11.91 -36.61 9.86
CA ILE A 641 11.20 -37.83 9.47
C ILE A 641 10.94 -38.76 10.65
N LEU A 642 11.98 -39.14 11.42
CA LEU A 642 11.82 -40.07 12.53
C LEU A 642 10.87 -39.59 13.63
N PRO A 643 10.86 -38.31 14.03
CA PRO A 643 9.87 -37.82 14.97
C PRO A 643 8.42 -37.98 14.46
N MET A 644 8.18 -37.72 13.16
CA MET A 644 6.88 -37.97 12.56
C MET A 644 6.47 -39.43 12.58
N LEU A 645 7.40 -40.34 12.26
CA LEU A 645 7.14 -41.78 12.30
C LEU A 645 6.87 -42.27 13.75
N ALA A 646 7.52 -41.69 14.74
CA ALA A 646 7.26 -41.96 16.15
C ALA A 646 5.81 -41.56 16.56
N GLU A 647 5.27 -40.46 16.02
CA GLU A 647 3.88 -40.10 16.20
C GLU A 647 2.91 -41.04 15.44
N TYR A 648 3.28 -41.44 14.23
CA TYR A 648 2.44 -42.32 13.40
C TYR A 648 2.29 -43.73 13.96
N TRP A 649 3.38 -44.27 14.51
CA TRP A 649 3.48 -45.63 15.06
C TRP A 649 3.81 -45.61 16.53
N PHE A 650 3.17 -44.71 17.32
CA PHE A 650 3.40 -44.60 18.76
C PHE A 650 3.11 -45.92 19.53
N ASP A 651 2.27 -46.78 18.98
CA ASP A 651 1.86 -48.09 19.50
C ASP A 651 2.55 -49.28 18.82
N ASP A 652 3.40 -49.05 17.80
CA ASP A 652 4.14 -50.09 17.04
C ASP A 652 5.65 -49.73 17.01
N THR A 653 6.29 -49.91 18.15
CA THR A 653 7.73 -49.61 18.34
C THR A 653 8.65 -50.49 17.47
N ASP A 654 8.22 -51.71 17.14
CA ASP A 654 9.02 -52.62 16.31
C ASP A 654 9.08 -52.13 14.88
N LYS A 655 7.97 -51.62 14.37
CA LYS A 655 7.86 -51.02 13.04
C LYS A 655 8.68 -49.72 12.95
N LEU A 656 8.61 -48.89 13.99
CA LEU A 656 9.41 -47.67 14.08
C LEU A 656 10.90 -48.00 14.04
N GLN A 657 11.36 -48.92 14.89
CA GLN A 657 12.78 -49.32 15.00
C GLN A 657 13.28 -49.93 13.67
N ARG A 658 12.43 -50.69 12.97
CA ARG A 658 12.78 -51.23 11.65
C ARG A 658 13.06 -50.13 10.66
N TRP A 659 12.20 -49.10 10.57
CA TRP A 659 12.38 -48.00 9.64
C TRP A 659 13.55 -47.10 10.04
N GLU A 660 13.78 -46.85 11.30
CA GLU A 660 14.98 -46.17 11.82
C GLU A 660 16.26 -46.86 11.31
N ASN A 661 16.36 -48.15 11.47
CA ASN A 661 17.50 -48.94 10.98
C ASN A 661 17.64 -48.89 9.43
N ILE A 662 16.53 -48.92 8.68
CA ILE A 662 16.55 -48.85 7.22
C ILE A 662 17.04 -47.47 6.76
N LEU A 663 16.56 -46.39 7.35
CA LEU A 663 16.93 -45.03 6.98
C LEU A 663 18.37 -44.70 7.34
N HIS A 664 18.83 -45.07 8.56
CA HIS A 664 20.22 -44.90 8.96
C HIS A 664 21.19 -45.80 8.19
N GLY A 665 20.74 -46.97 7.73
CA GLY A 665 21.52 -47.85 6.87
C GLY A 665 21.88 -47.27 5.49
N VAL A 666 21.24 -46.19 5.06
CA VAL A 666 21.59 -45.48 3.82
C VAL A 666 22.95 -44.77 3.92
N PHE A 667 23.38 -44.44 5.12
CA PHE A 667 24.58 -43.65 5.37
C PHE A 667 25.78 -44.48 5.77
N GLN A 668 25.61 -45.81 5.90
CA GLN A 668 26.68 -46.79 6.18
C GLN A 668 27.27 -47.33 4.89
#